data_10c29902ddeda3fd1603a44e0225676b
#
_entry.id   10c29902ddeda3fd1603a44e0225676b
#
_cell.length_a   1.000
_cell.length_b   1.000
_cell.length_c   1.000
_cell.angle_alpha   90.00
_cell.angle_beta   90.00
_cell.angle_gamma   90.00
#
_symmetry.space_group_name_H-M   'P 1'
#
loop_
_entity.id
_entity.type
_entity.pdbx_description
1 polymer ?
#
loop_
_entity_poly.entity_id
_entity_poly.type
_entity_poly.pdbx_seq_one_letter_code
_entity_poly.pdbx_strand_id
1 'polypeptide(L)'
;MSKMFISTDNLFKQIMMKQTYSFFIGVICCVFSGFMPSEISAQQLLPLPNRLVYRSGKFRIDGRTRIYTNIESPKDRLFTETVNELLGMNLASSKGEKKKNQLRLLLTEPAADLERVPFDKQLQSYILDVTKEGITIKSHSEAGIYYGLQTLKGLFAGREVPFVHVEDTPRFAYRGFMIDCSRHFWTVDFIKKQIRMMARLKLNRLHLHLTDAAGWRMEIKHYPELTQKTAYRTHSHWDKWWRNGDRRYCEAGTEGAYGGYYTQDDLREIVRYAALHHITVIPEIDMPGHSEEVTFALPQLSCDGKAYSDLCIGTEETFQFAENVLSEVMDIFPSEYIHIGGDEAAAEHWKTCKRCRQRMYDNHLTDVSQLQAYMMKRINRFLNAHGRKIIGWDEMIDGGLPQGSVVMAWRSIGKGVEAIKAGHHVIMSPIDWCYLNFYQDNPFTQPEAMGGYAPLKATYAFEPVPEALTDTAEISLIDGIQGNLWTEYVEHADHVEYMTYPRLMAIAEIGWNGSAKDYAAFRERAQAMVDQMRADGYHPFDLRHESGPRKESLTGVSHAAMGKKVTYLSPYSAKYPAAGNTSLTNGKHGDWSYKDGQWQGFIAGKKMDVVIDMGQETELTDISADFMQFAEHWVFQPCELTISVSSDGKNYMPIDHRPSVRDEMKHSIRTYRWEGHAKGRYIRYEAKTDKDGGWLFTDEIVVNKQ
;
A
#
# COMPACT_ATOMS: atom_id res chain seq x y z
N MET A 1 19.87 -32.65 63.35
CA MET A 1 21.04 -33.44 62.85
C MET A 1 20.51 -34.69 62.19
N SER A 2 20.51 -34.79 60.90
CA SER A 2 20.84 -36.01 60.11
C SER A 2 20.92 -35.57 58.63
N LYS A 3 22.11 -35.80 58.11
CA LYS A 3 22.49 -35.54 56.71
C LYS A 3 21.85 -36.59 55.81
N MET A 4 21.23 -36.13 54.73
CA MET A 4 20.83 -37.01 53.64
C MET A 4 21.76 -36.73 52.44
N PHE A 5 22.77 -37.56 52.21
CA PHE A 5 23.57 -37.63 51.01
C PHE A 5 22.74 -38.27 49.90
N ILE A 6 22.41 -37.52 48.87
CA ILE A 6 21.88 -38.10 47.65
C ILE A 6 23.06 -38.34 46.72
N SER A 7 23.24 -39.58 46.34
CA SER A 7 24.32 -40.08 45.50
C SER A 7 24.23 -39.51 44.10
N THR A 8 25.38 -39.00 43.59
CA THR A 8 25.58 -38.45 42.23
C THR A 8 25.33 -39.47 41.10
N ASP A 9 25.29 -40.77 41.40
CA ASP A 9 25.02 -41.83 40.43
C ASP A 9 23.60 -41.88 39.87
N ASN A 10 22.60 -41.40 40.61
CA ASN A 10 21.21 -41.39 40.13
C ASN A 10 20.92 -40.23 39.19
N LEU A 11 21.66 -39.13 39.29
CA LEU A 11 21.50 -37.98 38.41
C LEU A 11 22.13 -38.28 37.01
N PHE A 12 23.25 -39.01 36.98
CA PHE A 12 23.91 -39.38 35.72
C PHE A 12 23.08 -40.42 34.95
N LYS A 13 22.43 -41.37 35.61
CA LYS A 13 21.52 -42.33 34.96
C LYS A 13 20.24 -41.69 34.41
N GLN A 14 19.70 -40.68 35.07
CA GLN A 14 18.53 -39.94 34.55
C GLN A 14 18.86 -39.03 33.35
N ILE A 15 20.06 -38.45 33.30
CA ILE A 15 20.52 -37.62 32.16
C ILE A 15 20.82 -38.52 30.95
N MET A 16 21.48 -39.68 31.16
CA MET A 16 21.76 -40.63 30.08
C MET A 16 20.48 -41.28 29.51
N MET A 17 19.49 -41.59 30.33
CA MET A 17 18.18 -42.10 29.83
C MET A 17 17.40 -41.05 29.04
N LYS A 18 17.45 -39.76 29.43
CA LYS A 18 16.81 -38.69 28.65
C LYS A 18 17.49 -38.43 27.31
N GLN A 19 18.81 -38.54 27.23
CA GLN A 19 19.54 -38.41 25.95
C GLN A 19 19.28 -39.60 25.02
N THR A 20 19.14 -40.81 25.55
CA THR A 20 18.87 -42.03 24.73
C THR A 20 17.43 -41.99 24.19
N TYR A 21 16.46 -41.49 24.95
CA TYR A 21 15.08 -41.32 24.47
C TYR A 21 14.95 -40.18 23.43
N SER A 22 15.70 -39.09 23.56
CA SER A 22 15.75 -38.03 22.53
C SER A 22 16.41 -38.51 21.25
N PHE A 23 17.40 -39.38 21.32
CA PHE A 23 18.05 -39.94 20.13
C PHE A 23 17.18 -40.99 19.42
N PHE A 24 16.36 -41.76 20.15
CA PHE A 24 15.41 -42.70 19.56
C PHE A 24 14.21 -42.05 18.96
N ILE A 25 13.70 -40.95 19.53
CA ILE A 25 12.62 -40.17 18.95
C ILE A 25 13.09 -39.40 17.70
N GLY A 26 14.33 -38.90 17.70
CA GLY A 26 14.95 -38.28 16.54
C GLY A 26 15.22 -39.27 15.38
N VAL A 27 15.57 -40.49 15.66
CA VAL A 27 15.80 -41.54 14.64
C VAL A 27 14.51 -42.14 14.13
N ILE A 28 13.42 -42.22 14.93
CA ILE A 28 12.11 -42.67 14.46
C ILE A 28 11.42 -41.57 13.63
N CYS A 29 11.64 -40.29 13.93
CA CYS A 29 11.20 -39.19 13.03
C CYS A 29 12.00 -39.16 11.71
N CYS A 30 13.28 -39.54 11.68
CA CYS A 30 14.08 -39.58 10.45
C CYS A 30 13.80 -40.77 9.54
N VAL A 31 13.20 -41.86 10.02
CA VAL A 31 12.89 -43.04 9.20
C VAL A 31 11.47 -43.00 8.59
N PHE A 32 10.57 -42.11 9.09
CA PHE A 32 9.29 -41.86 8.46
C PHE A 32 9.27 -40.64 7.53
N SER A 33 10.36 -39.86 7.43
CA SER A 33 10.51 -38.76 6.45
C SER A 33 10.86 -39.21 5.03
N GLY A 34 10.83 -40.49 4.75
CA GLY A 34 11.21 -41.08 3.45
C GLY A 34 10.14 -41.22 2.40
N PHE A 35 8.93 -40.66 2.57
CA PHE A 35 7.89 -40.57 1.52
C PHE A 35 6.89 -39.46 1.79
N MET A 36 7.38 -38.21 1.90
CA MET A 36 6.51 -37.08 1.57
C MET A 36 6.53 -36.89 0.04
N PRO A 37 5.39 -36.92 -0.66
CA PRO A 37 5.35 -36.48 -2.04
C PRO A 37 5.76 -35.00 -2.03
N SER A 38 6.67 -34.65 -2.93
CA SER A 38 7.27 -33.33 -3.10
C SER A 38 6.34 -32.18 -2.66
N GLU A 39 6.78 -31.40 -1.69
CA GLU A 39 6.13 -30.20 -1.11
C GLU A 39 5.87 -29.05 -2.13
N ILE A 40 5.96 -29.33 -3.41
CA ILE A 40 6.02 -28.35 -4.50
C ILE A 40 4.70 -27.57 -4.69
N SER A 41 3.54 -28.04 -4.22
CA SER A 41 2.26 -27.43 -4.64
C SER A 41 1.63 -26.45 -3.65
N ALA A 42 1.89 -26.55 -2.34
CA ALA A 42 1.41 -25.54 -1.38
C ALA A 42 2.21 -24.24 -1.45
N GLN A 43 3.47 -24.31 -1.85
CA GLN A 43 4.41 -23.19 -1.92
C GLN A 43 4.11 -22.17 -3.03
N GLN A 44 3.05 -22.36 -3.84
CA GLN A 44 2.75 -21.49 -4.98
C GLN A 44 1.42 -20.75 -4.91
N LEU A 45 0.54 -21.06 -3.91
CA LEU A 45 -0.77 -20.42 -3.82
C LEU A 45 -0.68 -19.03 -3.18
N LEU A 46 -1.17 -18.04 -3.89
CA LEU A 46 -1.40 -16.68 -3.43
C LEU A 46 -2.73 -16.16 -4.00
N PRO A 47 -3.64 -15.69 -3.13
CA PRO A 47 -3.67 -15.84 -1.67
C PRO A 47 -3.78 -17.31 -1.22
N LEU A 48 -3.25 -17.59 -0.01
CA LEU A 48 -3.38 -18.91 0.60
C LEU A 48 -4.85 -19.16 1.01
N PRO A 49 -5.45 -20.31 0.64
CA PRO A 49 -6.81 -20.65 1.09
C PRO A 49 -6.91 -20.80 2.61
N ASN A 50 -8.09 -20.53 3.17
CA ASN A 50 -8.35 -20.67 4.61
C ASN A 50 -8.13 -22.11 5.12
N ARG A 51 -8.56 -23.09 4.31
CA ARG A 51 -8.36 -24.51 4.59
C ARG A 51 -7.89 -25.24 3.35
N LEU A 52 -6.78 -25.93 3.46
CA LEU A 52 -6.16 -26.69 2.38
C LEU A 52 -5.67 -28.03 2.95
N VAL A 53 -6.25 -29.14 2.47
CA VAL A 53 -5.93 -30.50 2.94
C VAL A 53 -5.52 -31.35 1.76
N TYR A 54 -4.24 -31.74 1.70
CA TYR A 54 -3.71 -32.67 0.70
C TYR A 54 -4.05 -34.10 1.02
N ARG A 55 -4.27 -34.91 -0.03
CA ARG A 55 -4.46 -36.35 0.05
C ARG A 55 -3.47 -37.04 -0.90
N SER A 56 -3.20 -38.31 -0.67
CA SER A 56 -2.28 -39.06 -1.53
C SER A 56 -2.87 -39.31 -2.92
N GLY A 57 -2.12 -38.97 -3.96
CA GLY A 57 -2.45 -39.16 -5.36
C GLY A 57 -2.66 -37.87 -6.14
N LYS A 58 -2.87 -38.02 -7.45
CA LYS A 58 -3.06 -36.87 -8.38
C LYS A 58 -4.15 -37.19 -9.38
N PHE A 59 -4.87 -36.17 -9.85
CA PHE A 59 -5.77 -36.24 -11.00
C PHE A 59 -5.06 -35.67 -12.22
N ARG A 60 -5.11 -36.40 -13.35
CA ARG A 60 -4.57 -35.90 -14.61
C ARG A 60 -5.71 -35.46 -15.53
N ILE A 61 -5.66 -34.18 -15.91
CA ILE A 61 -6.55 -33.65 -16.95
C ILE A 61 -6.03 -34.09 -18.32
N ASP A 62 -6.86 -34.75 -19.09
CA ASP A 62 -6.55 -35.22 -20.45
C ASP A 62 -7.63 -34.83 -21.46
N GLY A 63 -7.47 -35.19 -22.73
CA GLY A 63 -8.42 -34.89 -23.81
C GLY A 63 -9.82 -35.56 -23.66
N ARG A 64 -10.01 -36.45 -22.66
CA ARG A 64 -11.31 -37.08 -22.33
C ARG A 64 -12.00 -36.34 -21.20
N THR A 65 -11.29 -35.46 -20.44
CA THR A 65 -11.89 -34.64 -19.39
C THR A 65 -12.90 -33.69 -20.03
N ARG A 66 -14.07 -33.53 -19.41
CA ARG A 66 -15.15 -32.65 -19.87
C ARG A 66 -15.52 -31.66 -18.79
N ILE A 67 -15.88 -30.44 -19.19
CA ILE A 67 -16.47 -29.44 -18.28
C ILE A 67 -17.98 -29.75 -18.19
N TYR A 68 -18.46 -29.84 -16.96
CA TYR A 68 -19.88 -29.86 -16.64
C TYR A 68 -20.22 -28.70 -15.74
N THR A 69 -21.29 -27.98 -16.03
CA THR A 69 -21.84 -26.93 -15.19
C THR A 69 -23.34 -26.98 -15.14
N ASN A 70 -23.94 -26.52 -14.05
CA ASN A 70 -25.37 -26.27 -13.92
C ASN A 70 -25.73 -24.78 -14.09
N ILE A 71 -24.77 -23.93 -14.52
CA ILE A 71 -25.00 -22.53 -14.89
C ILE A 71 -25.84 -22.50 -16.19
N GLU A 72 -26.91 -21.71 -16.19
CA GLU A 72 -27.85 -21.69 -17.33
C GLU A 72 -27.26 -20.94 -18.56
N SER A 73 -27.58 -21.49 -19.75
CA SER A 73 -27.29 -20.88 -21.06
C SER A 73 -28.04 -19.52 -21.22
N PRO A 74 -27.45 -18.45 -21.84
CA PRO A 74 -26.23 -18.46 -22.68
C PRO A 74 -24.92 -18.32 -21.93
N LYS A 75 -24.93 -18.13 -20.63
CA LYS A 75 -23.74 -17.98 -19.78
C LYS A 75 -22.82 -19.19 -19.80
N ASP A 76 -23.40 -20.42 -19.95
CA ASP A 76 -22.65 -21.68 -20.02
C ASP A 76 -21.52 -21.66 -21.07
N ARG A 77 -21.81 -21.19 -22.30
CA ARG A 77 -20.81 -21.16 -23.36
C ARG A 77 -19.67 -20.19 -23.07
N LEU A 78 -20.02 -18.98 -22.69
CA LEU A 78 -19.03 -17.94 -22.34
C LEU A 78 -18.18 -18.38 -21.14
N PHE A 79 -18.82 -19.02 -20.15
CA PHE A 79 -18.16 -19.54 -18.99
C PHE A 79 -17.18 -20.68 -19.32
N THR A 80 -17.56 -21.60 -20.20
CA THR A 80 -16.67 -22.68 -20.67
C THR A 80 -15.47 -22.14 -21.44
N GLU A 81 -15.63 -21.12 -22.26
CA GLU A 81 -14.53 -20.43 -22.95
C GLU A 81 -13.58 -19.77 -21.95
N THR A 82 -14.11 -19.04 -20.98
CA THR A 82 -13.31 -18.41 -19.90
C THR A 82 -12.54 -19.44 -19.06
N VAL A 83 -13.17 -20.59 -18.74
CA VAL A 83 -12.49 -21.68 -18.03
C VAL A 83 -11.33 -22.24 -18.84
N ASN A 84 -11.53 -22.48 -20.13
CA ASN A 84 -10.49 -22.98 -21.02
C ASN A 84 -9.33 -22.00 -21.19
N GLU A 85 -9.64 -20.71 -21.35
CA GLU A 85 -8.64 -19.64 -21.40
C GLU A 85 -7.85 -19.57 -20.09
N LEU A 86 -8.54 -19.54 -18.95
CA LEU A 86 -7.91 -19.48 -17.63
C LEU A 86 -6.97 -20.65 -17.37
N LEU A 87 -7.38 -21.86 -17.73
CA LEU A 87 -6.59 -23.08 -17.51
C LEU A 87 -5.56 -23.34 -18.61
N GLY A 88 -5.58 -22.59 -19.71
CA GLY A 88 -4.75 -22.83 -20.90
C GLY A 88 -5.05 -24.18 -21.56
N MET A 89 -6.33 -24.58 -21.59
CA MET A 89 -6.80 -25.88 -22.05
C MET A 89 -7.88 -25.72 -23.12
N ASN A 90 -8.23 -26.83 -23.74
CA ASN A 90 -9.36 -26.91 -24.70
C ASN A 90 -10.23 -28.11 -24.32
N LEU A 91 -11.00 -27.99 -23.25
CA LEU A 91 -11.90 -29.01 -22.73
C LEU A 91 -13.29 -28.81 -23.33
N ALA A 92 -13.88 -29.87 -23.85
CA ALA A 92 -15.24 -29.80 -24.34
C ALA A 92 -16.28 -29.89 -23.22
N SER A 93 -17.40 -29.21 -23.38
CA SER A 93 -18.55 -29.30 -22.47
C SER A 93 -19.18 -30.68 -22.44
N SER A 94 -19.85 -31.02 -21.35
CA SER A 94 -20.64 -32.21 -21.14
C SER A 94 -22.12 -31.86 -20.97
N LYS A 95 -23.01 -32.51 -21.67
CA LYS A 95 -24.49 -32.34 -21.57
C LYS A 95 -25.08 -32.87 -20.26
N GLY A 96 -24.32 -33.65 -19.50
CA GLY A 96 -24.79 -34.22 -18.25
C GLY A 96 -23.67 -34.49 -17.25
N GLU A 97 -24.05 -34.51 -15.99
CA GLU A 97 -23.12 -34.84 -14.90
C GLU A 97 -22.72 -36.30 -14.96
N LYS A 98 -21.42 -36.55 -14.83
CA LYS A 98 -20.85 -37.92 -14.74
C LYS A 98 -19.99 -38.01 -13.50
N LYS A 99 -19.93 -39.20 -12.91
CA LYS A 99 -19.11 -39.41 -11.69
C LYS A 99 -17.59 -39.36 -11.95
N LYS A 100 -17.14 -39.60 -13.21
CA LYS A 100 -15.71 -39.72 -13.52
C LYS A 100 -15.28 -38.80 -14.66
N ASN A 101 -14.04 -38.33 -14.55
CA ASN A 101 -13.30 -37.57 -15.57
C ASN A 101 -14.00 -36.27 -16.01
N GLN A 102 -14.51 -35.53 -15.03
CA GLN A 102 -15.11 -34.20 -15.25
C GLN A 102 -14.48 -33.15 -14.36
N LEU A 103 -14.40 -31.93 -14.89
CA LEU A 103 -14.32 -30.68 -14.13
C LEU A 103 -15.77 -30.19 -13.95
N ARG A 104 -16.29 -30.32 -12.75
CA ARG A 104 -17.67 -29.95 -12.38
C ARG A 104 -17.68 -28.60 -11.70
N LEU A 105 -18.43 -27.67 -12.24
CA LEU A 105 -18.58 -26.30 -11.77
C LEU A 105 -20.05 -26.09 -11.37
N LEU A 106 -20.31 -26.08 -10.06
CA LEU A 106 -21.67 -26.24 -9.54
C LEU A 106 -22.07 -25.04 -8.70
N LEU A 107 -23.11 -24.33 -9.13
CA LEU A 107 -23.82 -23.39 -8.28
C LEU A 107 -24.70 -24.17 -7.28
N THR A 108 -24.63 -23.79 -6.02
CA THR A 108 -25.39 -24.39 -4.93
C THR A 108 -26.18 -23.30 -4.20
N GLU A 109 -27.32 -23.68 -3.65
CA GLU A 109 -28.05 -22.78 -2.74
C GLU A 109 -27.22 -22.53 -1.49
N PRO A 110 -27.35 -21.34 -0.85
CA PRO A 110 -26.70 -21.06 0.44
C PRO A 110 -27.11 -22.09 1.47
N ALA A 111 -26.11 -22.65 2.19
CA ALA A 111 -26.40 -23.55 3.31
C ALA A 111 -26.88 -22.72 4.51
N ALA A 112 -27.86 -23.24 5.25
CA ALA A 112 -28.39 -22.58 6.46
C ALA A 112 -27.32 -22.27 7.52
N ASP A 113 -26.23 -23.05 7.54
CA ASP A 113 -25.12 -22.88 8.48
C ASP A 113 -24.24 -21.62 8.19
N LEU A 114 -24.40 -21.02 7.01
CA LEU A 114 -23.64 -19.82 6.58
C LEU A 114 -24.33 -18.51 6.96
N GLU A 115 -25.45 -18.53 7.68
CA GLU A 115 -26.17 -17.32 8.13
C GLU A 115 -25.33 -16.33 8.95
N ARG A 116 -24.18 -16.78 9.47
CA ARG A 116 -23.23 -15.94 10.24
C ARG A 116 -22.21 -15.20 9.39
N VAL A 117 -22.10 -15.51 8.11
CA VAL A 117 -21.15 -14.85 7.18
C VAL A 117 -21.94 -13.82 6.38
N PRO A 118 -21.48 -12.58 6.27
CA PRO A 118 -22.12 -11.58 5.41
C PRO A 118 -22.32 -12.10 3.98
N PHE A 119 -23.50 -11.88 3.42
CA PHE A 119 -23.92 -12.43 2.14
C PHE A 119 -22.90 -12.21 1.00
N ASP A 120 -22.26 -11.02 0.95
CA ASP A 120 -21.24 -10.69 -0.05
C ASP A 120 -20.03 -11.63 0.01
N LYS A 121 -19.63 -12.03 1.22
CA LYS A 121 -18.53 -12.99 1.41
C LYS A 121 -18.95 -14.41 1.05
N GLN A 122 -20.19 -14.78 1.33
CA GLN A 122 -20.75 -16.07 0.92
C GLN A 122 -20.76 -16.22 -0.60
N LEU A 123 -21.12 -15.16 -1.32
CA LEU A 123 -21.08 -15.14 -2.78
C LEU A 123 -19.67 -15.32 -3.36
N GLN A 124 -18.62 -15.10 -2.55
CA GLN A 124 -17.24 -15.22 -2.97
C GLN A 124 -16.57 -16.51 -2.46
N SER A 125 -17.27 -17.29 -1.63
CA SER A 125 -16.77 -18.52 -1.04
C SER A 125 -16.86 -19.68 -2.03
N TYR A 126 -16.00 -20.68 -1.88
CA TYR A 126 -16.03 -21.89 -2.69
C TYR A 126 -15.47 -23.11 -1.94
N ILE A 127 -15.85 -24.29 -2.42
CA ILE A 127 -15.26 -25.57 -2.05
C ILE A 127 -14.65 -26.18 -3.31
N LEU A 128 -13.40 -26.60 -3.26
CA LEU A 128 -12.70 -27.30 -4.33
C LEU A 128 -12.29 -28.69 -3.85
N ASP A 129 -12.78 -29.71 -4.53
CA ASP A 129 -12.39 -31.11 -4.33
C ASP A 129 -11.70 -31.66 -5.58
N VAL A 130 -10.48 -32.17 -5.41
CA VAL A 130 -9.76 -32.95 -6.41
C VAL A 130 -9.62 -34.38 -5.92
N THR A 131 -10.18 -35.33 -6.65
CA THR A 131 -10.21 -36.75 -6.31
C THR A 131 -9.83 -37.59 -7.51
N LYS A 132 -9.73 -38.91 -7.34
CA LYS A 132 -9.51 -39.86 -8.47
C LYS A 132 -10.64 -39.86 -9.49
N GLU A 133 -11.85 -39.44 -9.12
CA GLU A 133 -13.01 -39.34 -9.99
C GLU A 133 -12.99 -38.10 -10.88
N GLY A 134 -12.40 -36.98 -10.40
CA GLY A 134 -12.37 -35.69 -11.10
C GLY A 134 -12.21 -34.53 -10.18
N ILE A 135 -12.52 -33.35 -10.70
CA ILE A 135 -12.43 -32.07 -10.02
C ILE A 135 -13.84 -31.51 -9.83
N THR A 136 -14.13 -30.98 -8.64
CA THR A 136 -15.42 -30.33 -8.39
C THR A 136 -15.17 -28.99 -7.68
N ILE A 137 -15.74 -27.92 -8.21
CA ILE A 137 -15.80 -26.61 -7.57
C ILE A 137 -17.28 -26.30 -7.30
N LYS A 138 -17.61 -25.98 -6.05
CA LYS A 138 -18.95 -25.58 -5.62
C LYS A 138 -18.91 -24.18 -5.03
N SER A 139 -19.90 -23.36 -5.36
CA SER A 139 -20.06 -22.02 -4.81
C SER A 139 -21.53 -21.58 -4.92
N HIS A 140 -21.86 -20.51 -4.20
CA HIS A 140 -23.16 -19.82 -4.29
C HIS A 140 -23.23 -18.80 -5.41
N SER A 141 -22.09 -18.53 -6.11
CA SER A 141 -22.03 -17.60 -7.22
C SER A 141 -21.00 -17.99 -8.27
N GLU A 142 -21.11 -17.39 -9.47
CA GLU A 142 -20.11 -17.51 -10.53
C GLU A 142 -18.74 -16.94 -10.08
N ALA A 143 -18.73 -15.88 -9.26
CA ALA A 143 -17.50 -15.30 -8.72
C ALA A 143 -16.74 -16.29 -7.81
N GLY A 144 -17.44 -16.99 -6.91
CA GLY A 144 -16.80 -18.00 -6.07
C GLY A 144 -16.27 -19.20 -6.87
N ILE A 145 -16.99 -19.64 -7.92
CA ILE A 145 -16.46 -20.66 -8.86
C ILE A 145 -15.20 -20.15 -9.54
N TYR A 146 -15.18 -18.89 -9.99
CA TYR A 146 -14.02 -18.28 -10.62
C TYR A 146 -12.80 -18.24 -9.68
N TYR A 147 -12.98 -17.87 -8.41
CA TYR A 147 -11.89 -17.91 -7.41
C TYR A 147 -11.42 -19.35 -7.12
N GLY A 148 -12.33 -20.31 -7.13
CA GLY A 148 -11.98 -21.74 -7.06
C GLY A 148 -11.13 -22.19 -8.25
N LEU A 149 -11.43 -21.70 -9.46
CA LEU A 149 -10.63 -21.95 -10.67
C LEU A 149 -9.24 -21.29 -10.59
N GLN A 150 -9.11 -20.10 -10.00
CA GLN A 150 -7.80 -19.47 -9.77
C GLN A 150 -6.94 -20.31 -8.82
N THR A 151 -7.54 -20.85 -7.77
CA THR A 151 -6.85 -21.78 -6.86
C THR A 151 -6.48 -23.08 -7.56
N LEU A 152 -7.39 -23.65 -8.35
CA LEU A 152 -7.12 -24.85 -9.15
C LEU A 152 -5.95 -24.62 -10.11
N LYS A 153 -5.89 -23.47 -10.80
CA LYS A 153 -4.79 -23.09 -11.69
C LYS A 153 -3.45 -23.05 -10.95
N GLY A 154 -3.42 -22.51 -9.73
CA GLY A 154 -2.22 -22.46 -8.90
C GLY A 154 -1.74 -23.84 -8.40
N LEU A 155 -2.62 -24.85 -8.41
CA LEU A 155 -2.29 -26.22 -8.02
C LEU A 155 -1.74 -27.09 -9.16
N PHE A 156 -1.76 -26.59 -10.41
CA PHE A 156 -1.28 -27.38 -11.55
C PHE A 156 0.23 -27.59 -11.53
N ALA A 157 0.64 -28.85 -11.74
CA ALA A 157 1.98 -29.22 -12.16
C ALA A 157 1.87 -29.83 -13.59
N GLY A 158 1.97 -28.99 -14.60
CA GLY A 158 1.67 -29.37 -15.98
C GLY A 158 0.17 -29.64 -16.16
N ARG A 159 -0.21 -30.92 -16.37
CA ARG A 159 -1.63 -31.36 -16.47
C ARG A 159 -2.08 -32.19 -15.27
N GLU A 160 -1.29 -32.22 -14.22
CA GLU A 160 -1.60 -32.97 -12.99
C GLU A 160 -1.97 -32.01 -11.87
N VAL A 161 -2.94 -32.42 -11.06
CA VAL A 161 -3.39 -31.71 -9.86
C VAL A 161 -3.37 -32.68 -8.69
N PRO A 162 -2.77 -32.36 -7.56
CA PRO A 162 -2.79 -33.22 -6.39
C PRO A 162 -4.21 -33.43 -5.90
N PHE A 163 -4.51 -34.58 -5.30
CA PHE A 163 -5.77 -34.75 -4.59
C PHE A 163 -5.79 -33.80 -3.40
N VAL A 164 -6.82 -32.96 -3.36
CA VAL A 164 -6.93 -31.89 -2.38
C VAL A 164 -8.37 -31.58 -2.04
N HIS A 165 -8.59 -31.13 -0.83
CA HIS A 165 -9.85 -30.51 -0.40
C HIS A 165 -9.54 -29.09 0.06
N VAL A 166 -10.26 -28.12 -0.47
CA VAL A 166 -10.15 -26.68 -0.14
C VAL A 166 -11.52 -26.17 0.26
N GLU A 167 -11.58 -25.47 1.40
CA GLU A 167 -12.70 -24.64 1.81
C GLU A 167 -12.18 -23.22 1.97
N ASP A 168 -12.80 -22.25 1.29
CA ASP A 168 -12.20 -20.92 1.18
C ASP A 168 -13.27 -19.82 1.14
N THR A 169 -13.04 -18.77 1.92
CA THR A 169 -13.92 -17.61 2.06
C THR A 169 -13.06 -16.38 2.30
N PRO A 170 -13.27 -15.27 1.57
CA PRO A 170 -12.45 -14.07 1.80
C PRO A 170 -12.69 -13.46 3.18
N ARG A 171 -11.64 -12.89 3.75
CA ARG A 171 -11.72 -12.12 5.00
C ARG A 171 -12.58 -10.87 4.83
N PHE A 172 -12.40 -10.15 3.72
CA PHE A 172 -13.13 -8.92 3.38
C PHE A 172 -13.80 -9.04 2.02
N ALA A 173 -14.96 -8.40 1.89
CA ALA A 173 -15.72 -8.34 0.64
C ALA A 173 -15.05 -7.43 -0.40
N TYR A 174 -14.40 -6.35 0.02
CA TYR A 174 -13.67 -5.39 -0.80
C TYR A 174 -12.16 -5.67 -0.75
N ARG A 175 -11.53 -5.90 -1.89
CA ARG A 175 -10.08 -6.12 -2.04
C ARG A 175 -9.62 -5.35 -3.26
N GLY A 176 -9.09 -4.14 -3.00
CA GLY A 176 -8.86 -3.13 -4.03
C GLY A 176 -7.40 -2.99 -4.46
N PHE A 177 -7.27 -2.51 -5.69
CA PHE A 177 -6.05 -1.91 -6.22
C PHE A 177 -6.39 -0.63 -6.95
N MET A 178 -5.80 0.48 -6.54
CA MET A 178 -5.88 1.76 -7.24
C MET A 178 -4.66 1.96 -8.11
N ILE A 179 -4.90 2.40 -9.35
CA ILE A 179 -3.86 2.86 -10.27
C ILE A 179 -4.17 4.30 -10.70
N ASP A 180 -3.19 5.18 -10.49
CA ASP A 180 -3.24 6.55 -10.94
C ASP A 180 -2.99 6.61 -12.45
N CYS A 181 -4.03 7.01 -13.20
CA CYS A 181 -3.99 7.21 -14.64
C CYS A 181 -3.78 8.69 -15.01
N SER A 182 -3.88 9.61 -14.03
CA SER A 182 -3.76 11.03 -14.26
C SER A 182 -2.30 11.46 -14.35
N ARG A 183 -1.48 11.17 -13.32
CA ARG A 183 -0.07 11.57 -13.35
C ARG A 183 0.66 10.93 -14.51
N HIS A 184 0.35 9.64 -14.81
CA HIS A 184 0.81 8.98 -16.03
C HIS A 184 -0.34 8.19 -16.68
N PHE A 185 -0.46 8.32 -18.01
CA PHE A 185 -1.50 7.67 -18.80
C PHE A 185 -1.11 6.22 -19.14
N TRP A 186 -2.05 5.29 -18.98
CA TRP A 186 -1.86 3.86 -19.27
C TRP A 186 -2.78 3.40 -20.37
N THR A 187 -2.26 2.59 -21.30
CA THR A 187 -3.08 2.04 -22.40
C THR A 187 -4.14 1.05 -21.89
N VAL A 188 -5.21 0.87 -22.65
CA VAL A 188 -6.26 -0.12 -22.38
C VAL A 188 -5.67 -1.53 -22.18
N ASP A 189 -4.73 -1.92 -23.04
CA ASP A 189 -4.08 -3.24 -22.96
C ASP A 189 -3.25 -3.40 -21.69
N PHE A 190 -2.60 -2.33 -21.22
CA PHE A 190 -1.88 -2.37 -19.96
C PHE A 190 -2.84 -2.51 -18.76
N ILE A 191 -3.94 -1.78 -18.73
CA ILE A 191 -4.98 -1.95 -17.69
C ILE A 191 -5.53 -3.37 -17.70
N LYS A 192 -5.81 -3.95 -18.89
CA LYS A 192 -6.22 -5.35 -19.01
C LYS A 192 -5.15 -6.34 -18.50
N LYS A 193 -3.86 -6.03 -18.71
CA LYS A 193 -2.76 -6.82 -18.15
C LYS A 193 -2.81 -6.82 -16.62
N GLN A 194 -3.06 -5.66 -15.98
CA GLN A 194 -3.20 -5.58 -14.53
C GLN A 194 -4.46 -6.30 -14.04
N ILE A 195 -5.59 -6.20 -14.74
CA ILE A 195 -6.83 -6.93 -14.41
C ILE A 195 -6.57 -8.45 -14.34
N ARG A 196 -5.81 -9.02 -15.28
CA ARG A 196 -5.45 -10.46 -15.24
C ARG A 196 -4.66 -10.84 -13.98
N MET A 197 -3.73 -9.99 -13.54
CA MET A 197 -2.98 -10.25 -12.33
C MET A 197 -3.83 -10.05 -11.07
N MET A 198 -4.68 -9.01 -11.03
CA MET A 198 -5.65 -8.82 -9.96
C MET A 198 -6.56 -10.04 -9.79
N ALA A 199 -7.07 -10.59 -10.89
CA ALA A 199 -7.89 -11.79 -10.90
C ALA A 199 -7.15 -13.00 -10.30
N ARG A 200 -5.88 -13.20 -10.68
CA ARG A 200 -5.03 -14.26 -10.13
C ARG A 200 -4.84 -14.12 -8.62
N LEU A 201 -4.72 -12.88 -8.13
CA LEU A 201 -4.59 -12.54 -6.72
C LEU A 201 -5.95 -12.45 -6.00
N LYS A 202 -7.06 -12.78 -6.66
CA LYS A 202 -8.43 -12.69 -6.13
C LYS A 202 -8.81 -11.29 -5.64
N LEU A 203 -8.18 -10.24 -6.17
CA LEU A 203 -8.62 -8.86 -5.99
C LEU A 203 -9.87 -8.62 -6.83
N ASN A 204 -10.80 -7.80 -6.35
CA ASN A 204 -12.11 -7.64 -6.99
C ASN A 204 -12.58 -6.20 -7.19
N ARG A 205 -11.75 -5.22 -6.85
CA ARG A 205 -12.03 -3.80 -7.09
C ARG A 205 -10.82 -3.15 -7.75
N LEU A 206 -11.00 -2.68 -8.98
CA LEU A 206 -10.03 -1.83 -9.68
C LEU A 206 -10.48 -0.38 -9.54
N HIS A 207 -9.73 0.40 -8.81
CA HIS A 207 -9.96 1.82 -8.65
C HIS A 207 -9.11 2.58 -9.67
N LEU A 208 -9.73 3.33 -10.58
CA LEU A 208 -9.06 4.16 -11.57
C LEU A 208 -9.13 5.62 -11.13
N HIS A 209 -7.98 6.19 -10.76
CA HIS A 209 -7.85 7.62 -10.50
C HIS A 209 -7.66 8.34 -11.85
N LEU A 210 -8.77 8.90 -12.36
CA LEU A 210 -8.88 9.36 -13.75
C LEU A 210 -8.61 10.84 -13.94
N THR A 211 -8.62 11.63 -12.86
CA THR A 211 -8.51 13.09 -12.93
C THR A 211 -7.64 13.62 -11.81
N ASP A 212 -6.75 14.53 -12.14
CA ASP A 212 -5.87 15.26 -11.24
C ASP A 212 -5.17 16.36 -12.05
N ALA A 213 -4.49 17.27 -11.38
CA ALA A 213 -3.74 18.39 -11.99
C ALA A 213 -2.86 17.99 -13.19
N ALA A 214 -2.36 16.74 -13.24
CA ALA A 214 -1.50 16.26 -14.32
C ALA A 214 -2.23 15.95 -15.63
N GLY A 215 -3.55 15.79 -15.57
CA GLY A 215 -4.38 15.62 -16.74
C GLY A 215 -5.72 14.96 -16.49
N TRP A 216 -6.70 15.37 -17.24
CA TRP A 216 -8.03 14.77 -17.32
C TRP A 216 -7.99 13.56 -18.28
N ARG A 217 -8.35 12.37 -17.82
CA ARG A 217 -8.14 11.13 -18.59
C ARG A 217 -9.41 10.45 -19.11
N MET A 218 -10.57 11.08 -18.98
CA MET A 218 -11.84 10.51 -19.41
C MET A 218 -12.56 11.45 -20.39
N GLU A 219 -13.02 10.93 -21.54
CA GLU A 219 -13.88 11.69 -22.44
C GLU A 219 -15.19 12.02 -21.78
N ILE A 220 -15.52 13.32 -21.67
CA ILE A 220 -16.82 13.86 -21.26
C ILE A 220 -17.41 14.62 -22.43
N LYS A 221 -18.49 14.11 -23.01
CA LYS A 221 -19.10 14.70 -24.22
C LYS A 221 -19.71 16.07 -23.96
N HIS A 222 -20.17 16.30 -22.73
CA HIS A 222 -20.71 17.59 -22.30
C HIS A 222 -19.62 18.66 -22.16
N TYR A 223 -18.38 18.26 -21.85
CA TYR A 223 -17.23 19.14 -21.65
C TYR A 223 -16.01 18.64 -22.43
N PRO A 224 -16.01 18.71 -23.78
CA PRO A 224 -14.91 18.21 -24.58
C PRO A 224 -13.59 18.97 -24.34
N GLU A 225 -13.68 20.20 -23.80
CA GLU A 225 -12.50 21.01 -23.43
C GLU A 225 -11.61 20.32 -22.41
N LEU A 226 -12.15 19.46 -21.54
CA LEU A 226 -11.39 18.75 -20.53
C LEU A 226 -10.29 17.90 -21.18
N THR A 227 -10.62 17.06 -22.15
CA THR A 227 -9.63 16.25 -22.85
C THR A 227 -8.87 17.03 -23.91
N GLN A 228 -9.49 17.97 -24.62
CA GLN A 228 -8.84 18.77 -25.66
C GLN A 228 -7.72 19.65 -25.10
N LYS A 229 -7.93 20.25 -23.90
CA LYS A 229 -6.99 21.22 -23.33
C LYS A 229 -6.03 20.59 -22.29
N THR A 230 -6.44 19.52 -21.58
CA THR A 230 -5.69 19.06 -20.40
C THR A 230 -5.33 17.58 -20.41
N ALA A 231 -5.62 16.83 -21.48
CA ALA A 231 -5.17 15.45 -21.60
C ALA A 231 -3.66 15.31 -21.92
N TYR A 232 -3.01 16.39 -22.37
CA TYR A 232 -1.59 16.40 -22.72
C TYR A 232 -0.85 17.52 -22.01
N ARG A 233 0.41 17.27 -21.65
CA ARG A 233 1.30 18.21 -20.98
C ARG A 233 2.70 18.22 -21.62
N THR A 234 3.48 19.27 -21.33
CA THR A 234 4.77 19.53 -21.99
C THR A 234 5.91 18.59 -21.60
N HIS A 235 5.80 17.88 -20.48
CA HIS A 235 6.85 16.95 -20.00
C HIS A 235 6.25 15.70 -19.37
N SER A 236 6.84 14.53 -19.63
CA SER A 236 6.52 13.28 -18.92
C SER A 236 7.02 13.32 -17.48
N HIS A 237 8.27 13.69 -17.29
CA HIS A 237 8.93 13.68 -15.98
C HIS A 237 8.29 14.68 -15.02
N TRP A 238 7.88 14.18 -13.82
CA TRP A 238 7.13 14.94 -12.83
C TRP A 238 7.83 16.23 -12.39
N ASP A 239 9.10 16.16 -11.93
CA ASP A 239 9.80 17.33 -11.45
C ASP A 239 10.00 18.39 -12.53
N LYS A 240 10.18 17.98 -13.81
CA LYS A 240 10.31 18.92 -14.94
C LYS A 240 9.00 19.65 -15.24
N TRP A 241 7.87 19.00 -14.99
CA TRP A 241 6.57 19.60 -15.21
C TRP A 241 6.05 20.32 -13.97
N TRP A 242 6.08 19.65 -12.80
CA TRP A 242 5.44 20.14 -11.56
C TRP A 242 6.31 21.08 -10.76
N ARG A 243 7.53 20.68 -10.38
CA ARG A 243 8.38 21.42 -9.43
C ARG A 243 9.21 22.52 -10.08
N ASN A 244 9.83 22.20 -11.20
CA ASN A 244 10.77 23.08 -11.92
C ASN A 244 10.20 23.55 -13.25
N GLY A 245 9.02 23.12 -13.62
CA GLY A 245 8.36 23.40 -14.88
C GLY A 245 7.35 24.53 -14.78
N ASP A 246 6.68 24.75 -15.86
CA ASP A 246 5.67 25.78 -16.04
C ASP A 246 4.24 25.27 -15.87
N ARG A 247 4.08 23.99 -15.52
CA ARG A 247 2.79 23.26 -15.41
C ARG A 247 1.89 23.45 -16.64
N ARG A 248 2.49 23.55 -17.85
CA ARG A 248 1.71 23.79 -19.05
C ARG A 248 1.10 22.52 -19.60
N TYR A 249 -0.16 22.66 -19.97
CA TYR A 249 -0.82 21.73 -20.88
C TYR A 249 -0.51 22.09 -22.32
N CYS A 250 -0.67 21.12 -23.23
CA CYS A 250 -0.45 21.32 -24.67
C CYS A 250 -1.45 20.47 -25.48
N GLU A 251 -1.56 20.74 -26.76
CA GLU A 251 -2.40 19.97 -27.66
C GLU A 251 -1.74 18.63 -28.02
N ALA A 252 -2.57 17.64 -28.36
CA ALA A 252 -2.11 16.38 -28.94
C ALA A 252 -1.27 16.66 -30.22
N GLY A 253 -0.10 16.02 -30.30
CA GLY A 253 0.82 16.21 -31.47
C GLY A 253 1.80 17.37 -31.35
N THR A 254 1.74 18.17 -30.28
CA THR A 254 2.82 19.12 -29.93
C THR A 254 4.12 18.34 -29.71
N GLU A 255 5.24 18.84 -30.20
CA GLU A 255 6.54 18.21 -29.98
C GLU A 255 6.83 18.07 -28.48
N GLY A 256 7.15 16.85 -28.05
CA GLY A 256 7.39 16.54 -26.64
C GLY A 256 6.11 16.38 -25.79
N ALA A 257 4.92 16.46 -26.38
CA ALA A 257 3.66 16.25 -25.65
C ALA A 257 3.60 14.84 -25.05
N TYR A 258 3.23 14.79 -23.78
CA TYR A 258 3.01 13.57 -23.03
C TYR A 258 1.59 13.54 -22.46
N GLY A 259 0.90 12.42 -22.60
CA GLY A 259 -0.46 12.25 -22.08
C GLY A 259 -1.29 11.28 -22.90
N GLY A 260 -2.59 11.43 -22.79
CA GLY A 260 -3.62 10.63 -23.42
C GLY A 260 -4.91 10.68 -22.60
N TYR A 261 -5.96 10.09 -23.13
CA TYR A 261 -7.22 9.91 -22.41
C TYR A 261 -7.94 8.68 -22.96
N TYR A 262 -8.89 8.19 -22.19
CA TYR A 262 -9.79 7.11 -22.59
C TYR A 262 -11.03 7.70 -23.23
N THR A 263 -11.39 7.22 -24.42
CA THR A 263 -12.74 7.42 -24.95
C THR A 263 -13.75 6.68 -24.06
N GLN A 264 -15.02 7.04 -24.15
CA GLN A 264 -16.06 6.32 -23.43
C GLN A 264 -16.11 4.84 -23.83
N ASP A 265 -15.79 4.51 -25.09
CA ASP A 265 -15.75 3.13 -25.56
C ASP A 265 -14.55 2.36 -25.00
N ASP A 266 -13.37 2.99 -24.85
CA ASP A 266 -12.22 2.40 -24.17
C ASP A 266 -12.58 2.03 -22.71
N LEU A 267 -13.25 2.93 -21.98
CA LEU A 267 -13.68 2.68 -20.61
C LEU A 267 -14.73 1.56 -20.52
N ARG A 268 -15.70 1.53 -21.44
CA ARG A 268 -16.66 0.43 -21.54
C ARG A 268 -15.96 -0.91 -21.84
N GLU A 269 -14.90 -0.90 -22.65
CA GLU A 269 -14.08 -2.07 -22.93
C GLU A 269 -13.37 -2.57 -21.68
N ILE A 270 -12.72 -1.68 -20.92
CA ILE A 270 -12.08 -1.99 -19.63
C ILE A 270 -13.11 -2.60 -18.66
N VAL A 271 -14.28 -1.95 -18.50
CA VAL A 271 -15.35 -2.42 -17.62
C VAL A 271 -15.85 -3.80 -18.01
N ARG A 272 -16.12 -4.04 -19.30
CA ARG A 272 -16.54 -5.37 -19.78
C ARG A 272 -15.48 -6.44 -19.54
N TYR A 273 -14.21 -6.10 -19.80
CA TYR A 273 -13.11 -7.04 -19.58
C TYR A 273 -12.93 -7.35 -18.08
N ALA A 274 -12.99 -6.36 -17.22
CA ALA A 274 -12.92 -6.55 -15.77
C ALA A 274 -14.08 -7.44 -15.25
N ALA A 275 -15.29 -7.24 -15.77
CA ALA A 275 -16.46 -8.02 -15.39
C ALA A 275 -16.31 -9.53 -15.71
N LEU A 276 -15.62 -9.90 -16.80
CA LEU A 276 -15.29 -11.30 -17.12
C LEU A 276 -14.38 -11.94 -16.06
N HIS A 277 -13.64 -11.13 -15.32
CA HIS A 277 -12.76 -11.54 -14.23
C HIS A 277 -13.36 -11.31 -12.84
N HIS A 278 -14.66 -11.00 -12.74
CA HIS A 278 -15.36 -10.66 -11.50
C HIS A 278 -14.73 -9.47 -10.74
N ILE A 279 -14.18 -8.51 -11.48
CA ILE A 279 -13.61 -7.26 -10.96
C ILE A 279 -14.54 -6.12 -11.33
N THR A 280 -14.95 -5.34 -10.33
CA THR A 280 -15.70 -4.09 -10.51
C THR A 280 -14.71 -2.93 -10.66
N VAL A 281 -14.88 -2.13 -11.69
CA VAL A 281 -14.12 -0.89 -11.89
C VAL A 281 -14.82 0.25 -11.15
N ILE A 282 -14.09 0.90 -10.24
CA ILE A 282 -14.54 2.08 -9.50
C ILE A 282 -13.85 3.29 -10.10
N PRO A 283 -14.58 4.21 -10.76
CA PRO A 283 -14.01 5.45 -11.26
C PRO A 283 -13.82 6.45 -10.12
N GLU A 284 -12.72 7.19 -10.14
CA GLU A 284 -12.54 8.38 -9.34
C GLU A 284 -12.51 9.62 -10.22
N ILE A 285 -13.34 10.60 -9.85
CA ILE A 285 -13.34 11.96 -10.37
C ILE A 285 -13.09 12.87 -9.17
N ASP A 286 -11.86 13.28 -9.00
CA ASP A 286 -11.46 14.04 -7.82
C ASP A 286 -12.01 15.45 -7.83
N MET A 287 -12.59 15.83 -6.71
CA MET A 287 -13.15 17.16 -6.47
C MET A 287 -13.40 17.39 -4.98
N PRO A 288 -13.35 18.61 -4.48
CA PRO A 288 -13.08 19.88 -5.17
C PRO A 288 -11.61 20.23 -5.31
N GLY A 289 -10.71 19.50 -4.61
CA GLY A 289 -9.26 19.59 -4.75
C GLY A 289 -8.77 18.92 -6.03
N HIS A 290 -7.45 18.89 -6.25
CA HIS A 290 -6.81 18.22 -7.40
C HIS A 290 -7.41 18.53 -8.78
N SER A 291 -8.10 19.68 -8.90
CA SER A 291 -8.91 20.10 -10.06
C SER A 291 -8.27 21.23 -10.89
N GLU A 292 -6.92 21.36 -10.90
CA GLU A 292 -6.22 22.40 -11.67
C GLU A 292 -6.49 22.27 -13.17
N GLU A 293 -6.57 21.05 -13.69
CA GLU A 293 -6.91 20.77 -15.07
C GLU A 293 -8.34 21.20 -15.42
N VAL A 294 -9.29 21.07 -14.49
CA VAL A 294 -10.67 21.55 -14.68
C VAL A 294 -10.72 23.07 -14.69
N THR A 295 -10.08 23.73 -13.73
CA THR A 295 -10.08 25.20 -13.62
C THR A 295 -9.27 25.84 -14.74
N PHE A 296 -8.30 25.14 -15.34
CA PHE A 296 -7.60 25.55 -16.55
C PHE A 296 -8.51 25.43 -17.79
N ALA A 297 -9.17 24.30 -17.97
CA ALA A 297 -10.04 24.07 -19.12
C ALA A 297 -11.30 24.95 -19.10
N LEU A 298 -11.89 25.14 -17.91
CA LEU A 298 -13.15 25.81 -17.62
C LEU A 298 -12.95 26.89 -16.54
N PRO A 299 -12.33 28.04 -16.86
CA PRO A 299 -11.94 29.07 -15.86
C PRO A 299 -13.12 29.65 -15.05
N GLN A 300 -14.35 29.56 -15.55
CA GLN A 300 -15.56 29.99 -14.82
C GLN A 300 -15.82 29.17 -13.54
N LEU A 301 -15.24 27.95 -13.45
CA LEU A 301 -15.35 27.08 -12.29
C LEU A 301 -14.32 27.40 -11.20
N SER A 302 -13.39 28.32 -11.44
CA SER A 302 -12.44 28.82 -10.43
C SER A 302 -12.98 30.07 -9.70
N CYS A 303 -12.34 30.43 -8.58
CA CYS A 303 -12.78 31.59 -7.78
C CYS A 303 -12.58 32.95 -8.43
N ASP A 304 -11.60 33.10 -9.31
CA ASP A 304 -11.24 34.38 -9.96
C ASP A 304 -10.91 34.25 -11.46
N GLY A 305 -11.19 33.09 -12.07
CA GLY A 305 -10.93 32.82 -13.48
C GLY A 305 -9.51 32.33 -13.78
N LYS A 306 -8.69 32.03 -12.77
CA LYS A 306 -7.37 31.44 -12.94
C LYS A 306 -7.38 29.95 -12.62
N ALA A 307 -6.39 29.23 -13.15
CA ALA A 307 -6.20 27.82 -12.82
C ALA A 307 -5.68 27.66 -11.37
N TYR A 308 -6.41 26.88 -10.59
CA TYR A 308 -6.09 26.51 -9.22
C TYR A 308 -6.48 25.05 -8.97
N SER A 309 -5.91 24.44 -7.94
CA SER A 309 -6.27 23.07 -7.55
C SER A 309 -7.73 22.94 -7.06
N ASP A 310 -8.37 24.03 -6.64
CA ASP A 310 -9.69 23.96 -6.03
C ASP A 310 -10.79 24.55 -6.92
N LEU A 311 -11.90 23.83 -7.07
CA LEU A 311 -13.12 24.34 -7.69
C LEU A 311 -13.77 25.41 -6.81
N CYS A 312 -14.44 26.39 -7.44
CA CYS A 312 -15.23 27.38 -6.73
C CYS A 312 -16.58 26.80 -6.27
N ILE A 313 -16.69 26.40 -5.02
CA ILE A 313 -17.95 25.87 -4.45
C ILE A 313 -19.04 26.95 -4.30
N GLY A 314 -18.71 28.21 -4.50
CA GLY A 314 -19.62 29.33 -4.37
C GLY A 314 -20.66 29.45 -5.49
N THR A 315 -20.53 28.76 -6.62
CA THR A 315 -21.41 28.87 -7.78
C THR A 315 -22.27 27.63 -8.02
N GLU A 316 -23.44 27.77 -8.62
CA GLU A 316 -24.25 26.63 -9.08
C GLU A 316 -23.62 25.93 -10.29
N GLU A 317 -22.84 26.65 -11.08
CA GLU A 317 -22.14 26.10 -12.25
C GLU A 317 -21.19 24.95 -11.87
N THR A 318 -20.53 25.03 -10.72
CA THR A 318 -19.67 23.95 -10.20
C THR A 318 -20.48 22.68 -9.92
N PHE A 319 -21.67 22.83 -9.35
CA PHE A 319 -22.53 21.66 -9.09
C PHE A 319 -23.12 21.09 -10.37
N GLN A 320 -23.52 21.96 -11.31
CA GLN A 320 -24.00 21.52 -12.62
C GLN A 320 -22.89 20.77 -13.38
N PHE A 321 -21.65 21.26 -13.30
CA PHE A 321 -20.49 20.58 -13.85
C PHE A 321 -20.34 19.18 -13.24
N ALA A 322 -20.30 19.08 -11.90
CA ALA A 322 -20.16 17.80 -11.20
C ALA A 322 -21.29 16.83 -11.56
N GLU A 323 -22.55 17.29 -11.57
CA GLU A 323 -23.72 16.46 -11.89
C GLU A 323 -23.70 15.97 -13.34
N ASN A 324 -23.29 16.81 -14.32
CA ASN A 324 -23.16 16.42 -15.72
C ASN A 324 -22.05 15.38 -15.92
N VAL A 325 -20.86 15.61 -15.32
CA VAL A 325 -19.74 14.66 -15.39
C VAL A 325 -20.14 13.32 -14.78
N LEU A 326 -20.67 13.33 -13.56
CA LEU A 326 -21.08 12.12 -12.86
C LEU A 326 -22.20 11.35 -13.57
N SER A 327 -23.07 12.04 -14.32
CA SER A 327 -24.09 11.39 -15.17
C SER A 327 -23.43 10.54 -16.26
N GLU A 328 -22.44 11.09 -16.98
CA GLU A 328 -21.71 10.33 -18.01
C GLU A 328 -20.86 9.21 -17.39
N VAL A 329 -20.29 9.43 -16.20
CA VAL A 329 -19.57 8.38 -15.45
C VAL A 329 -20.52 7.22 -15.12
N MET A 330 -21.73 7.50 -14.64
CA MET A 330 -22.72 6.47 -14.30
C MET A 330 -23.19 5.66 -15.52
N ASP A 331 -23.24 6.26 -16.70
CA ASP A 331 -23.58 5.59 -17.97
C ASP A 331 -22.52 4.57 -18.43
N ILE A 332 -21.27 4.75 -17.99
CA ILE A 332 -20.15 3.91 -18.37
C ILE A 332 -19.85 2.86 -17.30
N PHE A 333 -19.84 3.26 -16.03
CA PHE A 333 -19.45 2.41 -14.91
C PHE A 333 -20.69 1.90 -14.15
N PRO A 334 -20.94 0.58 -14.18
CA PRO A 334 -22.08 -0.03 -13.47
C PRO A 334 -21.82 -0.16 -11.96
N SER A 335 -20.68 0.28 -11.47
CA SER A 335 -20.31 0.21 -10.06
C SER A 335 -21.35 0.87 -9.15
N GLU A 336 -21.73 0.22 -8.07
CA GLU A 336 -22.53 0.82 -6.99
C GLU A 336 -21.81 2.03 -6.38
N TYR A 337 -20.47 2.03 -6.41
CA TYR A 337 -19.63 3.06 -5.81
C TYR A 337 -19.01 3.96 -6.88
N ILE A 338 -18.97 5.26 -6.60
CA ILE A 338 -18.18 6.25 -7.33
C ILE A 338 -17.31 6.98 -6.33
N HIS A 339 -16.01 7.02 -6.61
CA HIS A 339 -15.06 7.75 -5.78
C HIS A 339 -14.99 9.19 -6.27
N ILE A 340 -15.07 10.14 -5.36
CA ILE A 340 -15.10 11.57 -5.68
C ILE A 340 -13.92 12.35 -5.10
N GLY A 341 -12.86 11.63 -4.67
CA GLY A 341 -11.68 12.25 -4.06
C GLY A 341 -12.00 12.90 -2.72
N GLY A 342 -11.85 14.20 -2.66
CA GLY A 342 -12.16 15.02 -1.48
C GLY A 342 -10.95 15.27 -0.58
N ASP A 343 -9.76 14.90 -1.03
CA ASP A 343 -8.50 15.09 -0.34
C ASP A 343 -7.84 16.43 -0.68
N GLU A 344 -6.97 16.85 0.21
CA GLU A 344 -5.98 17.93 0.06
C GLU A 344 -6.49 19.25 -0.54
N ALA A 345 -7.80 19.56 -0.46
CA ALA A 345 -8.31 20.85 -0.91
C ALA A 345 -7.62 21.98 -0.13
N ALA A 346 -6.89 22.85 -0.83
CA ALA A 346 -6.12 23.92 -0.23
C ALA A 346 -7.03 24.98 0.44
N ALA A 347 -8.23 25.19 -0.12
CA ALA A 347 -9.29 26.03 0.41
C ALA A 347 -8.93 27.54 0.62
N GLU A 348 -7.72 27.97 0.29
CA GLU A 348 -7.27 29.34 0.53
C GLU A 348 -8.06 30.35 -0.29
N HIS A 349 -8.40 29.99 -1.55
CA HIS A 349 -9.20 30.85 -2.42
C HIS A 349 -10.64 31.00 -1.94
N TRP A 350 -11.21 30.01 -1.26
CA TRP A 350 -12.58 30.08 -0.72
C TRP A 350 -12.72 31.11 0.38
N LYS A 351 -11.67 31.32 1.20
CA LYS A 351 -11.65 32.30 2.30
C LYS A 351 -11.85 33.74 1.82
N THR A 352 -11.38 34.06 0.61
CA THR A 352 -11.42 35.38 0.02
C THR A 352 -12.46 35.56 -1.07
N CYS A 353 -12.93 34.48 -1.69
CA CYS A 353 -13.92 34.47 -2.76
C CYS A 353 -15.29 34.94 -2.26
N LYS A 354 -15.82 36.00 -2.87
CA LYS A 354 -17.15 36.56 -2.51
C LYS A 354 -18.27 35.52 -2.64
N ARG A 355 -18.25 34.71 -3.71
CA ARG A 355 -19.26 33.67 -3.97
C ARG A 355 -19.19 32.55 -2.93
N CYS A 356 -18.00 32.06 -2.58
CA CYS A 356 -17.85 31.04 -1.55
C CYS A 356 -18.27 31.53 -0.17
N ARG A 357 -17.89 32.77 0.19
CA ARG A 357 -18.30 33.40 1.45
C ARG A 357 -19.84 33.63 1.50
N GLN A 358 -20.45 34.02 0.38
CA GLN A 358 -21.91 34.16 0.33
C GLN A 358 -22.60 32.80 0.55
N ARG A 359 -22.12 31.74 -0.11
CA ARG A 359 -22.66 30.40 0.10
C ARG A 359 -22.49 29.94 1.55
N MET A 360 -21.31 30.20 2.16
CA MET A 360 -21.11 29.92 3.58
C MET A 360 -22.13 30.66 4.46
N TYR A 361 -22.32 31.92 4.21
CA TYR A 361 -23.31 32.76 4.95
C TYR A 361 -24.73 32.20 4.81
N ASP A 362 -25.17 31.95 3.58
CA ASP A 362 -26.52 31.48 3.27
C ASP A 362 -26.85 30.11 3.88
N ASN A 363 -25.81 29.29 4.10
CA ASN A 363 -25.94 27.94 4.67
C ASN A 363 -25.41 27.83 6.11
N HIS A 364 -25.17 28.96 6.79
CA HIS A 364 -24.70 29.01 8.18
C HIS A 364 -23.41 28.21 8.45
N LEU A 365 -22.51 28.17 7.46
CA LEU A 365 -21.19 27.48 7.57
C LEU A 365 -20.18 28.45 8.18
N THR A 366 -19.38 27.95 9.13
CA THR A 366 -18.46 28.78 9.93
C THR A 366 -17.01 28.71 9.45
N ASP A 367 -16.66 27.65 8.73
CA ASP A 367 -15.32 27.45 8.15
C ASP A 367 -15.35 26.74 6.79
N VAL A 368 -14.20 26.71 6.13
CA VAL A 368 -14.07 26.19 4.76
C VAL A 368 -14.18 24.66 4.68
N SER A 369 -13.89 23.93 5.76
CA SER A 369 -14.08 22.47 5.79
C SER A 369 -15.58 22.13 5.71
N GLN A 370 -16.43 22.92 6.35
CA GLN A 370 -17.88 22.79 6.25
C GLN A 370 -18.40 23.15 4.84
N LEU A 371 -17.72 24.06 4.12
CA LEU A 371 -18.07 24.36 2.73
C LEU A 371 -17.74 23.15 1.82
N GLN A 372 -16.62 22.51 2.03
CA GLN A 372 -16.28 21.24 1.35
C GLN A 372 -17.31 20.16 1.66
N ALA A 373 -17.64 19.96 2.94
CA ALA A 373 -18.66 19.00 3.35
C ALA A 373 -20.05 19.32 2.75
N TYR A 374 -20.39 20.59 2.55
CA TYR A 374 -21.61 20.98 1.84
C TYR A 374 -21.62 20.45 0.40
N MET A 375 -20.49 20.57 -0.32
CA MET A 375 -20.35 20.00 -1.67
C MET A 375 -20.50 18.48 -1.64
N MET A 376 -19.78 17.80 -0.75
CA MET A 376 -19.85 16.34 -0.60
C MET A 376 -21.27 15.86 -0.33
N LYS A 377 -22.02 16.55 0.56
CA LYS A 377 -23.41 16.21 0.89
C LYS A 377 -24.34 16.41 -0.32
N ARG A 378 -24.09 17.42 -1.16
CA ARG A 378 -24.91 17.66 -2.35
C ARG A 378 -24.64 16.60 -3.42
N ILE A 379 -23.37 16.26 -3.68
CA ILE A 379 -22.98 15.19 -4.61
C ILE A 379 -23.51 13.84 -4.12
N ASN A 380 -23.40 13.54 -2.83
CA ASN A 380 -23.93 12.31 -2.25
C ASN A 380 -25.44 12.17 -2.47
N ARG A 381 -26.21 13.27 -2.29
CA ARG A 381 -27.65 13.25 -2.58
C ARG A 381 -27.94 12.99 -4.05
N PHE A 382 -27.16 13.59 -4.94
CA PHE A 382 -27.30 13.36 -6.38
C PHE A 382 -27.03 11.90 -6.74
N LEU A 383 -25.91 11.33 -6.28
CA LEU A 383 -25.56 9.93 -6.54
C LEU A 383 -26.55 8.94 -5.93
N ASN A 384 -27.01 9.19 -4.69
CA ASN A 384 -28.01 8.33 -4.05
C ASN A 384 -29.37 8.36 -4.79
N ALA A 385 -29.78 9.49 -5.36
CA ALA A 385 -30.98 9.58 -6.19
C ALA A 385 -30.88 8.71 -7.46
N HIS A 386 -29.66 8.39 -7.91
CA HIS A 386 -29.37 7.50 -9.04
C HIS A 386 -28.98 6.08 -8.60
N GLY A 387 -29.18 5.71 -7.33
CA GLY A 387 -28.87 4.38 -6.79
C GLY A 387 -27.36 4.09 -6.67
N ARG A 388 -26.53 5.14 -6.57
CA ARG A 388 -25.09 5.05 -6.38
C ARG A 388 -24.69 5.51 -4.99
N LYS A 389 -23.52 5.03 -4.51
CA LYS A 389 -22.92 5.43 -3.24
C LYS A 389 -21.61 6.17 -3.48
N ILE A 390 -21.33 7.15 -2.65
CA ILE A 390 -20.08 7.88 -2.64
C ILE A 390 -19.00 7.13 -1.87
N ILE A 391 -17.80 7.05 -2.43
CA ILE A 391 -16.55 6.85 -1.69
C ILE A 391 -15.79 8.17 -1.73
N GLY A 392 -15.03 8.48 -0.68
CA GLY A 392 -14.05 9.57 -0.71
C GLY A 392 -12.96 9.34 0.32
N TRP A 393 -11.88 10.11 0.18
CA TRP A 393 -10.76 10.08 1.10
C TRP A 393 -11.18 10.58 2.49
N ASP A 394 -10.41 10.27 3.51
CA ASP A 394 -10.81 10.48 4.91
C ASP A 394 -10.85 11.95 5.36
N GLU A 395 -10.45 12.93 4.51
CA GLU A 395 -10.68 14.36 4.73
C GLU A 395 -12.16 14.72 4.82
N MET A 396 -13.03 13.92 4.22
CA MET A 396 -14.48 14.12 4.36
C MET A 396 -14.95 14.13 5.83
N ILE A 397 -14.19 13.52 6.74
CA ILE A 397 -14.50 13.48 8.18
C ILE A 397 -14.43 14.90 8.77
N ASP A 398 -13.47 15.71 8.34
CA ASP A 398 -13.12 16.99 8.97
C ASP A 398 -14.27 18.02 8.89
N GLY A 399 -15.12 17.95 7.85
CA GLY A 399 -16.28 18.85 7.67
C GLY A 399 -17.65 18.22 7.96
N GLY A 400 -17.67 16.93 8.29
CA GLY A 400 -18.89 16.15 8.56
C GLY A 400 -19.35 15.29 7.38
N LEU A 401 -19.29 13.98 7.60
CA LEU A 401 -19.56 12.93 6.62
C LEU A 401 -21.02 12.98 6.09
N PRO A 402 -21.22 12.78 4.78
CA PRO A 402 -22.55 12.52 4.22
C PRO A 402 -23.08 11.17 4.70
N GLN A 403 -24.38 11.09 4.98
CA GLN A 403 -24.99 9.84 5.40
C GLN A 403 -24.85 8.74 4.33
N GLY A 404 -24.42 7.54 4.74
CA GLY A 404 -24.26 6.38 3.86
C GLY A 404 -23.01 6.44 2.96
N SER A 405 -22.13 7.45 3.13
CA SER A 405 -20.84 7.49 2.46
C SER A 405 -19.90 6.41 2.99
N VAL A 406 -19.00 5.96 2.13
CA VAL A 406 -17.89 5.07 2.48
C VAL A 406 -16.61 5.89 2.54
N VAL A 407 -15.83 5.70 3.60
CA VAL A 407 -14.57 6.43 3.82
C VAL A 407 -13.39 5.55 3.41
N MET A 408 -12.53 6.05 2.54
CA MET A 408 -11.23 5.43 2.27
C MET A 408 -10.17 6.07 3.17
N ALA A 409 -9.78 5.31 4.20
CA ALA A 409 -8.89 5.80 5.25
C ALA A 409 -7.43 5.64 4.82
N TRP A 410 -6.78 6.76 4.44
CA TRP A 410 -5.40 6.78 3.94
C TRP A 410 -4.40 7.46 4.89
N ARG A 411 -4.81 8.55 5.57
CA ARG A 411 -3.91 9.31 6.46
C ARG A 411 -3.41 8.50 7.65
N SER A 412 -4.27 7.65 8.20
CA SER A 412 -3.90 6.72 9.28
C SER A 412 -4.99 5.69 9.58
N ILE A 413 -4.64 4.62 10.28
CA ILE A 413 -5.61 3.67 10.86
C ILE A 413 -6.59 4.40 11.81
N GLY A 414 -6.10 5.41 12.55
CA GLY A 414 -6.93 6.20 13.47
C GLY A 414 -8.08 6.93 12.78
N LYS A 415 -7.90 7.44 11.57
CA LYS A 415 -8.98 8.06 10.78
C LYS A 415 -10.03 7.05 10.36
N GLY A 416 -9.63 5.83 10.04
CA GLY A 416 -10.58 4.73 9.81
C GLY A 416 -11.42 4.42 11.06
N VAL A 417 -10.79 4.35 12.23
CA VAL A 417 -11.50 4.15 13.51
C VAL A 417 -12.48 5.30 13.80
N GLU A 418 -12.08 6.54 13.51
CA GLU A 418 -12.94 7.72 13.68
C GLU A 418 -14.21 7.62 12.81
N ALA A 419 -14.08 7.24 11.54
CA ALA A 419 -15.21 7.04 10.63
C ALA A 419 -16.12 5.88 11.08
N ILE A 420 -15.54 4.75 11.51
CA ILE A 420 -16.29 3.59 12.02
C ILE A 420 -17.12 3.96 13.26
N LYS A 421 -16.54 4.69 14.21
CA LYS A 421 -17.24 5.17 15.40
C LYS A 421 -18.35 6.18 15.08
N ALA A 422 -18.24 6.86 13.96
CA ALA A 422 -19.32 7.70 13.41
C ALA A 422 -20.39 6.89 12.64
N GLY A 423 -20.26 5.57 12.53
CA GLY A 423 -21.23 4.66 11.90
C GLY A 423 -21.06 4.53 10.39
N HIS A 424 -19.90 4.87 9.84
CA HIS A 424 -19.62 4.78 8.41
C HIS A 424 -18.82 3.53 8.04
N HIS A 425 -19.10 3.00 6.86
CA HIS A 425 -18.29 1.96 6.25
C HIS A 425 -16.91 2.50 5.86
N VAL A 426 -15.87 1.65 6.01
CA VAL A 426 -14.48 2.05 5.79
C VAL A 426 -13.75 1.04 4.91
N ILE A 427 -12.96 1.56 3.97
CA ILE A 427 -11.93 0.82 3.24
C ILE A 427 -10.58 1.26 3.82
N MET A 428 -9.83 0.32 4.38
CA MET A 428 -8.53 0.60 4.96
C MET A 428 -7.44 0.64 3.89
N SER A 429 -6.81 1.80 3.76
CA SER A 429 -5.74 2.05 2.77
C SER A 429 -4.62 2.94 3.34
N PRO A 430 -4.16 2.73 4.60
CA PRO A 430 -3.26 3.67 5.27
C PRO A 430 -1.89 3.75 4.60
N ILE A 431 -1.40 4.98 4.50
CA ILE A 431 -0.20 5.38 3.75
C ILE A 431 1.06 4.56 4.11
N ASP A 432 1.26 4.22 5.37
CA ASP A 432 2.48 3.55 5.83
C ASP A 432 2.58 2.08 5.36
N TRP A 433 1.48 1.48 4.87
CA TRP A 433 1.44 0.06 4.44
C TRP A 433 0.89 -0.16 3.05
N CYS A 434 -0.05 0.70 2.61
CA CYS A 434 -0.83 0.48 1.39
C CYS A 434 -0.39 1.33 0.20
N TYR A 435 0.56 2.28 0.38
CA TYR A 435 1.04 3.14 -0.68
C TYR A 435 2.22 2.49 -1.42
N LEU A 436 1.93 1.96 -2.59
CA LEU A 436 2.87 1.20 -3.41
C LEU A 436 3.83 2.08 -4.22
N ASN A 437 3.67 3.41 -4.17
CA ASN A 437 4.56 4.40 -4.75
C ASN A 437 5.73 4.79 -3.83
N PHE A 438 5.84 4.20 -2.63
CA PHE A 438 6.98 4.34 -1.73
C PHE A 438 8.09 3.36 -2.06
N TYR A 439 9.33 3.66 -1.63
CA TYR A 439 10.45 2.75 -1.77
C TYR A 439 10.19 1.42 -1.07
N GLN A 440 10.40 0.33 -1.80
CA GLN A 440 10.19 -1.02 -1.27
C GLN A 440 11.47 -1.68 -0.74
N ASP A 441 12.62 -1.08 -0.99
CA ASP A 441 13.94 -1.50 -0.52
C ASP A 441 14.83 -0.27 -0.35
N ASN A 442 16.13 -0.44 -0.12
CA ASN A 442 17.12 0.62 0.05
C ASN A 442 16.93 1.76 -0.98
N PRO A 443 16.49 2.95 -0.57
CA PRO A 443 16.14 4.05 -1.49
C PRO A 443 17.28 4.49 -2.41
N PHE A 444 18.53 4.22 -2.03
CA PHE A 444 19.70 4.63 -2.81
C PHE A 444 20.00 3.70 -4.00
N THR A 445 19.33 2.55 -4.06
CA THR A 445 19.50 1.55 -5.12
C THR A 445 18.23 1.31 -5.93
N GLN A 446 17.13 1.93 -5.54
CA GLN A 446 15.83 1.76 -6.18
C GLN A 446 15.59 2.80 -7.27
N PRO A 447 14.72 2.50 -8.26
CA PRO A 447 14.17 3.53 -9.14
C PRO A 447 13.52 4.65 -8.34
N GLU A 448 13.42 5.84 -8.94
CA GLU A 448 12.79 6.98 -8.30
C GLU A 448 11.36 6.67 -7.85
N ALA A 449 10.99 7.16 -6.66
CA ALA A 449 9.69 6.95 -6.04
C ALA A 449 9.27 8.20 -5.27
N MET A 450 8.06 8.25 -4.72
CA MET A 450 7.50 9.41 -3.99
C MET A 450 8.17 9.66 -2.62
N GLY A 451 9.31 9.02 -2.34
CA GLY A 451 9.87 8.99 -0.98
C GLY A 451 9.13 7.98 -0.11
N GLY A 452 9.27 8.05 1.22
CA GLY A 452 8.71 7.04 2.12
C GLY A 452 9.39 5.68 1.99
N TYR A 453 9.05 4.75 2.88
CA TYR A 453 9.63 3.42 2.89
C TYR A 453 8.58 2.39 3.33
N ALA A 454 8.19 1.52 2.44
CA ALA A 454 7.18 0.48 2.65
C ALA A 454 7.67 -0.86 2.05
N PRO A 455 8.60 -1.54 2.72
CA PRO A 455 9.10 -2.85 2.25
C PRO A 455 8.00 -3.92 2.35
N LEU A 456 8.13 -4.99 1.59
CA LEU A 456 7.18 -6.11 1.57
C LEU A 456 6.81 -6.60 2.98
N LYS A 457 7.79 -6.70 3.87
CA LYS A 457 7.59 -7.13 5.26
C LYS A 457 6.66 -6.19 6.04
N ALA A 458 6.79 -4.87 5.85
CA ALA A 458 5.93 -3.88 6.48
C ALA A 458 4.50 -3.99 5.93
N THR A 459 4.34 -4.04 4.60
CA THR A 459 3.02 -4.22 3.97
C THR A 459 2.34 -5.51 4.46
N TYR A 460 3.07 -6.63 4.53
CA TYR A 460 2.52 -7.90 5.02
C TYR A 460 2.17 -7.87 6.52
N ALA A 461 2.83 -7.04 7.31
CA ALA A 461 2.54 -6.88 8.74
C ALA A 461 1.26 -6.09 9.01
N PHE A 462 0.73 -5.36 8.02
CA PHE A 462 -0.47 -4.56 8.16
C PHE A 462 -1.67 -5.37 8.68
N GLU A 463 -2.34 -4.85 9.73
CA GLU A 463 -3.57 -5.41 10.28
C GLU A 463 -4.72 -4.43 10.09
N PRO A 464 -5.67 -4.76 9.18
CA PRO A 464 -6.80 -3.87 8.86
C PRO A 464 -7.83 -3.71 9.99
N VAL A 465 -7.90 -4.65 10.93
CA VAL A 465 -8.78 -4.57 12.09
C VAL A 465 -7.96 -4.10 13.29
N PRO A 466 -8.04 -2.81 13.67
CA PRO A 466 -7.25 -2.27 14.77
C PRO A 466 -7.67 -2.87 16.11
N GLU A 467 -6.71 -3.08 17.03
CA GLU A 467 -6.96 -3.56 18.39
C GLU A 467 -7.94 -2.67 19.19
N ALA A 468 -8.06 -1.40 18.82
CA ALA A 468 -8.99 -0.47 19.42
C ALA A 468 -10.48 -0.77 19.13
N LEU A 469 -10.76 -1.60 18.12
CA LEU A 469 -12.11 -2.06 17.77
C LEU A 469 -12.35 -3.44 18.37
N THR A 470 -13.23 -3.52 19.35
CA THR A 470 -13.60 -4.77 20.02
C THR A 470 -15.06 -5.16 19.78
N ASP A 471 -15.88 -4.23 19.32
CA ASP A 471 -17.29 -4.50 18.97
C ASP A 471 -17.36 -5.10 17.56
N THR A 472 -18.01 -6.25 17.45
CA THR A 472 -18.22 -6.96 16.18
C THR A 472 -19.06 -6.14 15.18
N ALA A 473 -19.98 -5.30 15.68
CA ALA A 473 -20.76 -4.40 14.83
C ALA A 473 -19.86 -3.31 14.21
N GLU A 474 -18.95 -2.71 15.00
CA GLU A 474 -17.96 -1.75 14.49
C GLU A 474 -17.00 -2.43 13.49
N ILE A 475 -16.50 -3.63 13.82
CA ILE A 475 -15.60 -4.38 12.93
C ILE A 475 -16.29 -4.71 11.59
N SER A 476 -17.60 -4.95 11.59
CA SER A 476 -18.37 -5.26 10.38
C SER A 476 -18.47 -4.08 9.41
N LEU A 477 -18.17 -2.85 9.86
CA LEU A 477 -18.09 -1.66 9.00
C LEU A 477 -16.78 -1.55 8.21
N ILE A 478 -15.81 -2.43 8.46
CA ILE A 478 -14.61 -2.53 7.62
C ILE A 478 -14.97 -3.37 6.39
N ASP A 479 -15.23 -2.71 5.25
CA ASP A 479 -15.56 -3.38 3.98
C ASP A 479 -14.35 -4.12 3.41
N GLY A 480 -13.15 -3.58 3.62
CA GLY A 480 -11.92 -4.21 3.15
C GLY A 480 -10.70 -3.33 3.13
N ILE A 481 -9.79 -3.67 2.20
CA ILE A 481 -8.47 -3.03 2.07
C ILE A 481 -8.17 -2.71 0.61
N GLN A 482 -7.31 -1.71 0.41
CA GLN A 482 -6.83 -1.33 -0.91
C GLN A 482 -5.36 -0.96 -0.90
N GLY A 483 -4.60 -1.40 -1.93
CA GLY A 483 -3.29 -0.88 -2.23
C GLY A 483 -3.38 0.24 -3.25
N ASN A 484 -2.64 1.33 -3.06
CA ASN A 484 -2.66 2.52 -3.93
C ASN A 484 -1.32 2.70 -4.62
N LEU A 485 -1.35 2.87 -5.94
CA LEU A 485 -0.18 3.25 -6.71
C LEU A 485 -0.39 4.63 -7.33
N TRP A 486 0.14 5.66 -6.68
CA TRP A 486 0.29 6.99 -7.25
C TRP A 486 1.48 7.01 -8.21
N THR A 487 1.38 7.78 -9.29
CA THR A 487 2.31 7.60 -10.42
C THR A 487 3.15 8.84 -10.76
N GLU A 488 3.29 9.81 -9.86
CA GLU A 488 4.10 11.01 -10.08
C GLU A 488 5.51 10.66 -10.58
N TYR A 489 6.14 9.66 -9.95
CA TYR A 489 7.49 9.20 -10.27
C TYR A 489 7.53 7.83 -10.97
N VAL A 490 6.36 7.32 -11.40
CA VAL A 490 6.24 6.02 -12.06
C VAL A 490 5.87 6.24 -13.52
N GLU A 491 6.87 6.42 -14.39
CA GLU A 491 6.70 6.95 -15.74
C GLU A 491 6.33 5.90 -16.80
N HIS A 492 6.57 4.62 -16.57
CA HIS A 492 6.38 3.56 -17.58
C HIS A 492 5.85 2.25 -16.98
N ALA A 493 5.28 1.42 -17.83
CA ALA A 493 4.56 0.19 -17.47
C ALA A 493 5.40 -0.78 -16.60
N ASP A 494 6.67 -0.98 -16.96
CA ASP A 494 7.57 -1.87 -16.21
C ASP A 494 7.82 -1.34 -14.80
N HIS A 495 7.88 -0.01 -14.63
CA HIS A 495 8.02 0.62 -13.33
C HIS A 495 6.75 0.47 -12.48
N VAL A 496 5.54 0.54 -13.09
CA VAL A 496 4.28 0.19 -12.40
C VAL A 496 4.35 -1.23 -11.83
N GLU A 497 4.76 -2.20 -12.64
CA GLU A 497 4.84 -3.59 -12.22
C GLU A 497 5.90 -3.80 -11.13
N TYR A 498 7.05 -3.14 -11.27
CA TYR A 498 8.12 -3.15 -10.28
C TYR A 498 7.67 -2.62 -8.92
N MET A 499 7.00 -1.47 -8.90
CA MET A 499 6.53 -0.83 -7.67
C MET A 499 5.36 -1.59 -7.03
N THR A 500 4.51 -2.19 -7.85
CA THR A 500 3.29 -2.87 -7.40
C THR A 500 3.59 -4.24 -6.80
N TYR A 501 4.38 -5.06 -7.50
CA TYR A 501 4.61 -6.45 -7.11
C TYR A 501 6.01 -6.64 -6.52
N PRO A 502 6.15 -7.39 -5.38
CA PRO A 502 5.15 -8.29 -4.78
C PRO A 502 4.26 -7.67 -3.68
N ARG A 503 4.34 -6.37 -3.39
CA ARG A 503 3.60 -5.76 -2.27
C ARG A 503 2.07 -5.90 -2.40
N LEU A 504 1.53 -5.79 -3.61
CA LEU A 504 0.11 -6.03 -3.86
C LEU A 504 -0.30 -7.49 -3.57
N MET A 505 0.64 -8.45 -3.63
CA MET A 505 0.39 -9.82 -3.20
C MET A 505 0.15 -9.90 -1.69
N ALA A 506 0.87 -9.09 -0.90
CA ALA A 506 0.64 -9.01 0.55
C ALA A 506 -0.75 -8.42 0.86
N ILE A 507 -1.15 -7.34 0.18
CA ILE A 507 -2.50 -6.77 0.28
C ILE A 507 -3.56 -7.82 -0.07
N ALA A 508 -3.36 -8.58 -1.15
CA ALA A 508 -4.28 -9.63 -1.57
C ALA A 508 -4.41 -10.75 -0.52
N GLU A 509 -3.29 -11.21 0.04
CA GLU A 509 -3.27 -12.24 1.09
C GLU A 509 -3.99 -11.76 2.36
N ILE A 510 -3.71 -10.55 2.83
CA ILE A 510 -4.35 -9.96 4.00
C ILE A 510 -5.86 -9.79 3.79
N GLY A 511 -6.25 -9.37 2.60
CA GLY A 511 -7.65 -9.17 2.23
C GLY A 511 -8.44 -10.46 2.09
N TRP A 512 -7.75 -11.54 1.73
CA TRP A 512 -8.36 -12.85 1.53
C TRP A 512 -8.32 -13.72 2.77
N ASN A 513 -7.15 -13.85 3.42
CA ASN A 513 -6.92 -14.80 4.51
C ASN A 513 -6.65 -14.07 5.84
N GLY A 514 -7.41 -14.39 6.87
CA GLY A 514 -7.25 -13.85 8.22
C GLY A 514 -6.38 -14.70 9.16
N SER A 515 -5.72 -15.75 8.66
CA SER A 515 -4.90 -16.65 9.45
C SER A 515 -3.64 -15.98 10.01
N ALA A 516 -2.98 -16.62 10.96
CA ALA A 516 -1.71 -16.15 11.53
C ALA A 516 -0.68 -15.86 10.42
N LYS A 517 -0.05 -14.68 10.51
CA LYS A 517 0.90 -14.20 9.51
C LYS A 517 2.26 -14.88 9.67
N ASP A 518 2.63 -15.73 8.71
CA ASP A 518 3.98 -16.27 8.57
C ASP A 518 4.66 -15.58 7.38
N TYR A 519 5.48 -14.58 7.68
CA TYR A 519 6.18 -13.81 6.65
C TYR A 519 7.20 -14.64 5.86
N ALA A 520 7.88 -15.60 6.50
CA ALA A 520 8.87 -16.42 5.81
C ALA A 520 8.21 -17.30 4.74
N ALA A 521 7.17 -18.03 5.11
CA ALA A 521 6.40 -18.84 4.18
C ALA A 521 5.69 -17.98 3.10
N PHE A 522 5.17 -16.81 3.46
CA PHE A 522 4.59 -15.88 2.48
C PHE A 522 5.65 -15.40 1.47
N ARG A 523 6.83 -14.99 1.94
CA ARG A 523 7.92 -14.48 1.08
C ARG A 523 8.38 -15.52 0.06
N GLU A 524 8.44 -16.80 0.45
CA GLU A 524 8.75 -17.91 -0.49
C GLU A 524 7.68 -18.04 -1.58
N ARG A 525 6.39 -18.00 -1.22
CA ARG A 525 5.28 -18.04 -2.19
C ARG A 525 5.29 -16.81 -3.10
N ALA A 526 5.56 -15.62 -2.53
CA ALA A 526 5.68 -14.39 -3.30
C ALA A 526 6.82 -14.44 -4.31
N GLN A 527 7.99 -14.98 -3.93
CA GLN A 527 9.12 -15.17 -4.87
C GLN A 527 8.76 -16.15 -5.99
N ALA A 528 8.12 -17.28 -5.67
CA ALA A 528 7.66 -18.22 -6.69
C ALA A 528 6.67 -17.57 -7.67
N MET A 529 5.76 -16.72 -7.18
CA MET A 529 4.85 -15.93 -8.02
C MET A 529 5.60 -14.89 -8.86
N VAL A 530 6.61 -14.21 -8.31
CA VAL A 530 7.50 -13.27 -9.04
C VAL A 530 8.17 -13.98 -10.21
N ASP A 531 8.72 -15.18 -9.98
CA ASP A 531 9.39 -15.96 -11.03
C ASP A 531 8.40 -16.30 -12.18
N GLN A 532 7.17 -16.68 -11.83
CA GLN A 532 6.15 -16.95 -12.83
C GLN A 532 5.69 -15.68 -13.55
N MET A 533 5.52 -14.56 -12.85
CA MET A 533 5.19 -13.27 -13.46
C MET A 533 6.24 -12.86 -14.48
N ARG A 534 7.52 -13.03 -14.16
CA ARG A 534 8.63 -12.73 -15.10
C ARG A 534 8.56 -13.62 -16.34
N ALA A 535 8.25 -14.90 -16.17
CA ALA A 535 8.03 -15.82 -17.29
C ALA A 535 6.82 -15.42 -18.16
N ASP A 536 5.79 -14.82 -17.55
CA ASP A 536 4.58 -14.32 -18.21
C ASP A 536 4.76 -12.88 -18.78
N GLY A 537 5.99 -12.30 -18.73
CA GLY A 537 6.33 -11.00 -19.31
C GLY A 537 5.95 -9.81 -18.43
N TYR A 538 5.87 -9.97 -17.11
CA TYR A 538 5.78 -8.88 -16.13
C TYR A 538 7.18 -8.54 -15.58
N HIS A 539 7.31 -7.35 -14.98
CA HIS A 539 8.57 -6.81 -14.43
C HIS A 539 8.48 -6.55 -12.92
N PRO A 540 8.11 -7.55 -12.09
CA PRO A 540 8.03 -7.38 -10.64
C PRO A 540 9.40 -7.19 -10.01
N PHE A 541 9.46 -6.56 -8.82
CA PHE A 541 10.65 -6.55 -7.98
C PHE A 541 11.03 -7.98 -7.57
N ASP A 542 12.30 -8.33 -7.75
CA ASP A 542 12.82 -9.66 -7.42
C ASP A 542 13.37 -9.66 -5.99
N LEU A 543 12.70 -10.39 -5.08
CA LEU A 543 13.07 -10.46 -3.67
C LEU A 543 14.46 -11.06 -3.41
N ARG A 544 15.07 -11.72 -4.39
CA ARG A 544 16.46 -12.19 -4.29
C ARG A 544 17.47 -11.05 -4.33
N HIS A 545 17.07 -9.90 -4.86
CA HIS A 545 17.88 -8.68 -4.94
C HIS A 545 17.54 -7.68 -3.84
N GLU A 546 16.68 -8.06 -2.89
CA GLU A 546 16.32 -7.22 -1.75
C GLU A 546 17.55 -6.97 -0.87
N SER A 547 17.91 -5.70 -0.67
CA SER A 547 19.01 -5.29 0.22
C SER A 547 18.62 -5.48 1.69
N GLY A 548 17.34 -5.34 1.99
CA GLY A 548 16.77 -5.40 3.33
C GLY A 548 17.08 -4.15 4.19
N PRO A 549 16.91 -4.25 5.52
CA PRO A 549 17.17 -3.15 6.43
C PRO A 549 18.61 -2.67 6.37
N ARG A 550 18.85 -1.41 6.72
CA ARG A 550 20.18 -0.84 6.86
C ARG A 550 21.01 -1.66 7.87
N LYS A 551 22.23 -2.07 7.47
CA LYS A 551 23.04 -2.96 8.29
C LYS A 551 23.35 -2.39 9.68
N GLU A 552 23.60 -1.09 9.76
CA GLU A 552 23.86 -0.35 10.99
C GLU A 552 22.65 -0.36 11.93
N SER A 553 21.42 -0.39 11.40
CA SER A 553 20.18 -0.46 12.20
C SER A 553 19.95 -1.84 12.85
N LEU A 554 20.58 -2.88 12.32
CA LEU A 554 20.42 -4.25 12.80
C LEU A 554 21.34 -4.57 14.01
N THR A 555 22.37 -3.77 14.22
CA THR A 555 23.35 -3.98 15.27
C THR A 555 23.52 -2.71 16.11
N GLY A 556 23.57 -2.86 17.43
CA GLY A 556 23.93 -1.74 18.29
C GLY A 556 25.40 -1.34 18.06
N VAL A 557 25.70 -0.05 18.27
CA VAL A 557 27.05 0.48 18.27
C VAL A 557 27.53 0.70 19.72
N SER A 558 28.68 0.11 20.07
CA SER A 558 29.31 0.35 21.39
C SER A 558 30.27 1.53 21.30
N HIS A 559 30.12 2.50 22.22
CA HIS A 559 30.96 3.70 22.26
C HIS A 559 30.93 4.36 23.66
N ALA A 560 31.87 5.26 23.94
CA ALA A 560 32.06 5.83 25.26
C ALA A 560 30.90 6.73 25.77
N ALA A 561 30.07 7.25 24.85
CA ALA A 561 28.93 8.09 25.21
C ALA A 561 27.61 7.30 25.44
N MET A 562 27.61 5.97 25.33
CA MET A 562 26.40 5.17 25.57
C MET A 562 25.79 5.45 26.95
N GLY A 563 24.47 5.78 26.95
CA GLY A 563 23.70 6.06 28.14
C GLY A 563 24.09 7.36 28.87
N LYS A 564 24.97 8.18 28.28
CA LYS A 564 25.34 9.48 28.84
C LYS A 564 24.21 10.50 28.69
N LYS A 565 24.16 11.45 29.62
CA LYS A 565 23.13 12.47 29.62
C LYS A 565 23.34 13.46 28.48
N VAL A 566 22.29 13.67 27.70
CA VAL A 566 22.21 14.69 26.66
C VAL A 566 21.39 15.87 27.16
N THR A 567 21.94 17.08 27.06
CA THR A 567 21.23 18.35 27.32
C THR A 567 20.93 19.01 25.99
N TYR A 568 19.66 19.20 25.68
CA TYR A 568 19.19 19.86 24.47
C TYR A 568 19.12 21.38 24.69
N LEU A 569 20.05 22.11 24.11
CA LEU A 569 20.03 23.59 24.10
C LEU A 569 19.02 24.11 23.06
N SER A 570 18.80 23.34 21.98
CA SER A 570 17.66 23.47 21.09
C SER A 570 16.80 22.19 21.18
N PRO A 571 15.47 22.30 21.37
CA PRO A 571 14.61 21.13 21.51
C PRO A 571 14.47 20.40 20.18
N TYR A 572 14.44 19.06 20.21
CA TYR A 572 13.97 18.25 19.11
C TYR A 572 12.45 18.40 18.92
N SER A 573 11.94 17.99 17.76
CA SER A 573 10.52 18.06 17.45
C SER A 573 9.71 16.98 18.18
N ALA A 574 8.58 17.37 18.78
CA ALA A 574 7.63 16.43 19.35
C ALA A 574 7.00 15.48 18.30
N LYS A 575 7.05 15.85 17.01
CA LYS A 575 6.58 15.00 15.91
C LYS A 575 7.54 13.84 15.64
N TYR A 576 8.85 14.04 15.87
CA TYR A 576 9.89 13.04 15.61
C TYR A 576 10.86 12.95 16.81
N PRO A 577 10.37 12.46 17.96
CA PRO A 577 11.15 12.45 19.19
C PRO A 577 12.18 11.30 19.25
N ALA A 578 12.06 10.30 18.38
CA ALA A 578 12.76 9.02 18.51
C ALA A 578 12.59 8.44 19.94
N ALA A 579 13.67 8.03 20.61
CA ALA A 579 13.64 7.59 22.01
C ALA A 579 13.70 8.76 23.02
N GLY A 580 13.37 9.97 22.60
CA GLY A 580 13.40 11.17 23.45
C GLY A 580 14.80 11.58 23.85
N ASN A 581 14.99 11.93 25.12
CA ASN A 581 16.28 12.45 25.61
C ASN A 581 17.45 11.45 25.57
N THR A 582 17.17 10.18 25.32
CA THR A 582 18.20 9.12 25.22
C THR A 582 18.57 8.78 23.79
N SER A 583 17.90 9.35 22.78
CA SER A 583 18.06 8.98 21.36
C SER A 583 19.51 9.05 20.89
N LEU A 584 20.20 10.12 21.18
CA LEU A 584 21.52 10.40 20.61
C LEU A 584 22.68 9.66 21.31
N THR A 585 22.37 8.83 22.32
CA THR A 585 23.38 8.06 23.10
C THR A 585 22.84 6.70 23.49
N ASN A 586 21.89 6.12 22.72
CA ASN A 586 21.29 4.82 23.03
C ASN A 586 21.97 3.63 22.37
N GLY A 587 22.98 3.88 21.54
CA GLY A 587 23.74 2.87 20.82
C GLY A 587 22.99 2.26 19.62
N LYS A 588 22.01 2.97 19.05
CA LYS A 588 21.20 2.47 17.93
C LYS A 588 21.22 3.42 16.74
N HIS A 589 21.45 2.86 15.57
CA HIS A 589 21.27 3.58 14.32
C HIS A 589 19.85 3.38 13.74
N GLY A 590 19.39 4.36 12.99
CA GLY A 590 18.14 4.29 12.26
C GLY A 590 18.26 3.51 10.94
N ASP A 591 17.13 3.01 10.46
CA ASP A 591 16.96 2.34 9.18
C ASP A 591 16.76 3.35 8.03
N TRP A 592 16.28 2.91 6.88
CA TRP A 592 16.06 3.73 5.69
C TRP A 592 14.96 4.78 5.83
N SER A 593 14.17 4.78 6.90
CA SER A 593 13.07 5.73 7.13
C SER A 593 13.29 6.56 8.40
N TYR A 594 13.18 7.87 8.30
CA TYR A 594 13.15 8.76 9.47
C TYR A 594 11.94 8.55 10.40
N LYS A 595 10.98 7.69 10.01
CA LYS A 595 9.80 7.30 10.80
C LYS A 595 10.01 6.00 11.60
N ASP A 596 11.18 5.39 11.55
CA ASP A 596 11.48 4.10 12.22
C ASP A 596 11.58 4.19 13.75
N GLY A 597 11.54 5.42 14.32
CA GLY A 597 11.62 5.65 15.75
C GLY A 597 13.06 5.72 16.30
N GLN A 598 14.10 5.70 15.45
CA GLN A 598 15.49 5.91 15.85
C GLN A 598 16.03 7.28 15.40
N TRP A 599 15.54 7.82 14.30
CA TRP A 599 15.92 9.14 13.81
C TRP A 599 15.23 10.25 14.60
N GLN A 600 16.01 11.13 15.24
CA GLN A 600 15.50 12.30 15.96
C GLN A 600 15.50 13.54 15.06
N GLY A 601 14.33 14.20 14.96
CA GLY A 601 14.09 15.31 14.04
C GLY A 601 14.21 16.68 14.68
N PHE A 602 14.90 17.61 13.99
CA PHE A 602 15.02 19.03 14.34
C PHE A 602 14.48 19.87 13.19
N ILE A 603 13.68 20.89 13.49
CA ILE A 603 13.09 21.75 12.45
C ILE A 603 14.05 22.86 12.04
N ALA A 604 14.10 23.18 10.77
CA ALA A 604 14.93 24.29 10.24
C ALA A 604 14.52 25.64 10.83
N GLY A 605 15.49 26.57 10.87
CA GLY A 605 15.38 27.83 11.59
C GLY A 605 15.78 27.73 13.06
N LYS A 606 15.87 26.48 13.58
CA LYS A 606 16.51 26.17 14.88
C LYS A 606 17.58 25.13 14.59
N LYS A 607 18.85 25.48 14.87
CA LYS A 607 19.93 24.51 14.77
C LYS A 607 19.73 23.39 15.78
N MET A 608 20.18 22.19 15.46
CA MET A 608 20.45 21.16 16.46
C MET A 608 21.59 21.67 17.33
N ASP A 609 21.44 21.70 18.65
CA ASP A 609 22.41 22.14 19.59
C ASP A 609 22.29 21.32 20.87
N VAL A 610 23.20 20.39 21.06
CA VAL A 610 23.15 19.42 22.16
C VAL A 610 24.48 19.29 22.85
N VAL A 611 24.44 18.99 24.15
CA VAL A 611 25.64 18.77 24.98
C VAL A 611 25.55 17.40 25.62
N ILE A 612 26.55 16.56 25.37
CA ILE A 612 26.74 15.26 26.02
C ILE A 612 27.66 15.45 27.22
N ASP A 613 27.25 15.03 28.43
CA ASP A 613 28.06 14.99 29.63
C ASP A 613 28.68 13.60 29.79
N MET A 614 29.96 13.44 29.51
CA MET A 614 30.67 12.16 29.65
C MET A 614 30.81 11.72 31.13
N GLY A 615 30.44 12.58 32.09
CA GLY A 615 30.53 12.32 33.53
C GLY A 615 31.88 12.56 34.14
N GLN A 616 32.94 12.46 33.34
CA GLN A 616 34.33 12.75 33.72
C GLN A 616 35.12 13.29 32.54
N GLU A 617 36.26 13.86 32.78
CA GLU A 617 37.18 14.23 31.72
C GLU A 617 37.64 12.98 30.95
N THR A 618 37.46 13.00 29.65
CA THR A 618 37.66 11.84 28.75
C THR A 618 38.60 12.24 27.61
N GLU A 619 39.54 11.37 27.27
CA GLU A 619 40.32 11.47 26.05
C GLU A 619 39.44 11.08 24.86
N LEU A 620 39.40 11.97 23.86
CA LEU A 620 38.54 11.84 22.68
C LEU A 620 39.40 11.59 21.45
N THR A 621 39.14 10.53 20.73
CA THR A 621 39.86 10.12 19.51
C THR A 621 39.02 10.19 18.28
N ASP A 622 37.69 9.93 18.40
CA ASP A 622 36.74 10.06 17.30
C ASP A 622 35.37 10.47 17.82
N ILE A 623 34.65 11.28 17.02
CA ILE A 623 33.25 11.64 17.23
C ILE A 623 32.56 11.60 15.89
N SER A 624 31.44 10.88 15.78
CA SER A 624 30.67 10.80 14.54
C SER A 624 29.18 10.80 14.78
N ALA A 625 28.42 11.29 13.78
CA ALA A 625 26.98 11.20 13.74
C ALA A 625 26.51 11.02 12.29
N ASP A 626 25.44 10.26 12.10
CA ASP A 626 24.80 10.11 10.81
C ASP A 626 23.69 11.12 10.63
N PHE A 627 23.58 11.66 9.42
CA PHE A 627 22.49 12.55 9.03
C PHE A 627 21.85 12.02 7.76
N MET A 628 20.52 12.14 7.70
CA MET A 628 19.70 11.67 6.58
C MET A 628 19.29 12.82 5.67
N GLN A 629 19.23 12.58 4.36
CA GLN A 629 18.60 13.44 3.37
C GLN A 629 17.50 12.70 2.62
N PHE A 630 16.33 13.34 2.55
CA PHE A 630 15.21 13.01 1.67
C PHE A 630 14.61 14.33 1.18
N ALA A 631 15.14 14.83 0.09
CA ALA A 631 14.85 16.20 -0.38
C ALA A 631 13.35 16.40 -0.69
N GLU A 632 12.65 15.39 -1.18
CA GLU A 632 11.22 15.42 -1.46
C GLU A 632 10.37 15.62 -0.18
N HIS A 633 10.87 15.16 0.96
CA HIS A 633 10.24 15.33 2.28
C HIS A 633 10.78 16.51 3.07
N TRP A 634 11.54 17.40 2.42
CA TRP A 634 12.20 18.53 3.09
C TRP A 634 13.14 18.12 4.23
N VAL A 635 13.78 16.96 4.09
CA VAL A 635 14.83 16.46 4.97
C VAL A 635 16.19 16.70 4.31
N PHE A 636 17.08 17.43 4.96
CA PHE A 636 18.34 17.87 4.37
C PHE A 636 19.55 17.53 5.24
N GLN A 637 20.69 17.34 4.58
CA GLN A 637 21.99 17.27 5.27
C GLN A 637 22.30 18.61 5.97
N PRO A 638 23.11 18.60 7.04
CA PRO A 638 23.55 19.85 7.64
C PRO A 638 24.39 20.68 6.65
N CYS A 639 24.09 21.98 6.57
CA CYS A 639 24.91 22.94 5.82
C CYS A 639 26.06 23.51 6.65
N GLU A 640 26.03 23.36 7.96
CA GLU A 640 27.10 23.70 8.86
C GLU A 640 27.06 22.77 10.08
N LEU A 641 28.23 22.33 10.49
CA LEU A 641 28.43 21.46 11.64
C LEU A 641 29.62 21.93 12.46
N THR A 642 29.48 21.94 13.80
CA THR A 642 30.56 22.28 14.74
C THR A 642 30.55 21.28 15.90
N ILE A 643 31.71 20.74 16.21
CA ILE A 643 31.96 19.93 17.41
C ILE A 643 32.90 20.72 18.32
N SER A 644 32.51 20.89 19.58
CA SER A 644 33.28 21.62 20.58
C SER A 644 33.39 20.79 21.87
N VAL A 645 34.48 20.97 22.60
CA VAL A 645 34.72 20.27 23.86
C VAL A 645 34.93 21.26 25.00
N SER A 646 34.59 20.86 26.24
CA SER A 646 34.74 21.65 27.42
C SER A 646 35.03 20.76 28.64
N SER A 647 35.89 21.22 29.58
CA SER A 647 36.08 20.56 30.87
C SER A 647 35.11 21.06 31.94
N ASP A 648 34.62 22.31 31.82
CA ASP A 648 33.78 22.97 32.83
C ASP A 648 32.30 23.14 32.44
N GLY A 649 31.93 22.78 31.19
CA GLY A 649 30.59 22.95 30.65
C GLY A 649 30.19 24.38 30.34
N LYS A 650 31.14 25.35 30.39
CA LYS A 650 30.91 26.76 30.13
C LYS A 650 31.78 27.28 28.98
N ASN A 651 33.05 26.93 29.00
CA ASN A 651 34.02 27.35 28.01
C ASN A 651 34.24 26.25 27.01
N TYR A 652 33.74 26.42 25.79
CA TYR A 652 33.81 25.40 24.72
C TYR A 652 34.88 25.78 23.69
N MET A 653 35.78 24.85 23.38
CA MET A 653 36.78 24.98 22.34
C MET A 653 36.35 24.13 21.12
N PRO A 654 36.18 24.75 19.95
CA PRO A 654 35.90 24.00 18.74
C PRO A 654 37.06 23.09 18.37
N ILE A 655 36.74 21.80 18.06
CA ILE A 655 37.69 20.81 17.57
C ILE A 655 37.43 20.43 16.12
N ASP A 656 36.22 20.64 15.64
CA ASP A 656 35.85 20.48 14.24
C ASP A 656 34.82 21.55 13.82
N HIS A 657 35.02 22.09 12.64
CA HIS A 657 34.09 23.04 12.05
C HIS A 657 34.02 22.83 10.53
N ARG A 658 32.84 22.49 10.02
CA ARG A 658 32.60 22.23 8.62
C ARG A 658 31.54 23.19 8.09
N PRO A 659 31.92 24.23 7.38
CA PRO A 659 30.99 25.12 6.71
C PRO A 659 30.49 24.48 5.41
N SER A 660 29.22 24.64 5.16
CA SER A 660 28.54 24.39 3.86
C SER A 660 28.93 23.11 3.14
N VAL A 661 28.35 21.98 3.57
CA VAL A 661 28.35 20.76 2.76
C VAL A 661 27.00 20.66 2.05
N ARG A 662 26.93 21.02 0.76
CA ARG A 662 25.75 20.72 -0.06
C ARG A 662 25.80 19.27 -0.49
N ASP A 663 24.72 18.55 -0.29
CA ASP A 663 24.47 17.26 -0.91
C ASP A 663 23.55 17.46 -2.11
N GLU A 664 24.06 17.20 -3.30
CA GLU A 664 23.29 17.27 -4.54
C GLU A 664 22.42 16.03 -4.76
N MET A 665 22.63 14.97 -3.99
CA MET A 665 21.82 13.77 -4.06
C MET A 665 20.44 14.03 -3.46
N LYS A 666 19.39 13.50 -4.08
CA LYS A 666 18.03 13.55 -3.53
C LYS A 666 17.90 12.77 -2.22
N HIS A 667 18.62 11.65 -2.12
CA HIS A 667 18.63 10.75 -0.97
C HIS A 667 20.06 10.42 -0.56
N SER A 668 20.34 10.53 0.74
CA SER A 668 21.62 10.08 1.30
C SER A 668 21.53 9.88 2.80
N ILE A 669 22.38 9.01 3.35
CA ILE A 669 22.76 8.98 4.75
C ILE A 669 24.27 9.19 4.77
N ARG A 670 24.72 10.22 5.48
CA ARG A 670 26.15 10.56 5.57
C ARG A 670 26.60 10.57 7.01
N THR A 671 27.75 9.94 7.24
CA THR A 671 28.46 9.99 8.52
C THR A 671 29.40 11.17 8.51
N TYR A 672 29.23 12.08 9.45
CA TYR A 672 30.17 13.18 9.72
C TYR A 672 31.03 12.76 10.88
N ARG A 673 32.32 12.47 10.60
CA ARG A 673 33.28 11.97 11.57
C ARG A 673 34.43 12.98 11.75
N TRP A 674 34.73 13.29 13.02
CA TRP A 674 35.97 13.90 13.45
C TRP A 674 36.88 12.81 13.99
N GLU A 675 38.16 12.88 13.64
CA GLU A 675 39.22 12.02 14.16
C GLU A 675 40.37 12.94 14.60
N GLY A 676 40.92 12.74 15.81
CA GLY A 676 41.97 13.56 16.34
C GLY A 676 42.30 13.22 17.79
N HIS A 677 42.89 14.21 18.50
CA HIS A 677 43.14 14.11 19.92
C HIS A 677 42.59 15.35 20.61
N ALA A 678 41.62 15.16 21.49
CA ALA A 678 41.05 16.19 22.32
C ALA A 678 40.74 15.64 23.71
N LYS A 679 40.53 16.50 24.69
CA LYS A 679 40.19 16.10 26.05
C LYS A 679 39.08 17.00 26.58
N GLY A 680 38.07 16.41 27.20
CA GLY A 680 36.98 17.16 27.78
C GLY A 680 35.95 16.27 28.48
N ARG A 681 35.16 16.87 29.35
CA ARG A 681 33.99 16.22 29.97
C ARG A 681 32.73 16.43 29.17
N TYR A 682 32.58 17.60 28.55
CA TYR A 682 31.38 17.97 27.81
C TYR A 682 31.71 18.06 26.34
N ILE A 683 30.84 17.42 25.51
CA ILE A 683 30.93 17.50 24.06
C ILE A 683 29.68 18.25 23.58
N ARG A 684 29.85 19.37 22.90
CA ARG A 684 28.75 20.08 22.26
C ARG A 684 28.78 19.82 20.78
N TYR A 685 27.63 19.36 20.25
CA TYR A 685 27.41 19.04 18.84
C TYR A 685 26.34 19.98 18.28
N GLU A 686 26.72 20.78 17.29
CA GLU A 686 25.89 21.79 16.66
C GLU A 686 25.77 21.46 15.17
N ALA A 687 24.55 21.42 14.63
CA ALA A 687 24.30 21.22 13.21
C ALA A 687 23.09 22.05 12.77
N LYS A 688 23.14 22.65 11.58
CA LYS A 688 22.03 23.40 11.02
C LYS A 688 21.84 23.12 9.53
N THR A 689 20.64 23.31 9.01
CA THR A 689 20.34 23.32 7.58
C THR A 689 19.96 24.73 7.13
N ASP A 690 20.26 25.09 5.88
CA ASP A 690 19.97 26.38 5.25
C ASP A 690 18.56 26.46 4.63
N LYS A 691 17.78 25.38 4.69
CA LYS A 691 16.45 25.32 4.10
C LYS A 691 15.39 25.73 5.11
N ASP A 692 14.76 26.88 4.88
CA ASP A 692 13.63 27.33 5.69
C ASP A 692 12.50 26.29 5.64
N GLY A 693 11.97 25.91 6.84
CA GLY A 693 10.94 24.89 6.97
C GLY A 693 11.42 23.44 6.76
N GLY A 694 12.69 23.20 6.45
CA GLY A 694 13.26 21.87 6.29
C GLY A 694 13.48 21.14 7.60
N TRP A 695 13.82 19.87 7.52
CA TRP A 695 14.13 18.99 8.63
C TRP A 695 15.60 18.59 8.64
N LEU A 696 16.16 18.44 9.82
CA LEU A 696 17.44 17.79 10.09
C LEU A 696 17.17 16.55 10.91
N PHE A 697 17.62 15.40 10.47
CA PHE A 697 17.49 14.12 11.18
C PHE A 697 18.86 13.52 11.47
N THR A 698 19.06 13.10 12.72
CA THR A 698 20.23 12.32 13.17
C THR A 698 19.77 11.20 14.11
N ASP A 699 20.56 10.15 14.22
CA ASP A 699 20.21 8.97 15.02
C ASP A 699 21.07 8.83 16.28
N GLU A 700 22.39 8.75 16.15
CA GLU A 700 23.31 8.50 17.25
C GLU A 700 24.54 9.40 17.15
N ILE A 701 25.07 9.86 18.28
CA ILE A 701 26.38 10.53 18.37
C ILE A 701 27.36 9.57 18.99
N VAL A 702 28.14 8.92 18.14
CA VAL A 702 29.15 7.94 18.51
C VAL A 702 30.41 8.65 18.98
N VAL A 703 30.92 8.32 20.16
CA VAL A 703 32.15 8.88 20.74
C VAL A 703 33.09 7.75 21.09
N ASN A 704 34.33 7.77 20.58
CA ASN A 704 35.34 6.73 20.81
C ASN A 704 34.70 5.34 20.57
N LYS A 705 34.41 5.01 19.32
CA LYS A 705 33.81 3.73 18.93
C LYS A 705 34.67 2.57 19.44
N GLN A 706 34.04 1.59 20.09
CA GLN A 706 34.68 0.40 20.65
C GLN A 706 34.61 -0.80 19.69
#